data_00f14815b7edc257000335793f1249c6
#
_entry.id   00f14815b7edc257000335793f1249c6
#
_cell.length_a   1.000
_cell.length_b   1.000
_cell.length_c   1.000
_cell.angle_alpha   90.00
_cell.angle_beta   90.00
_cell.angle_gamma   90.00
#
_symmetry.space_group_name_H-M   'P 1'
#
loop_
_entity.id
_entity.type
_entity.pdbx_description
1 polymer ?
#
loop_
_entity_poly.entity_id
_entity_poly.type
_entity_poly.pdbx_seq_one_letter_code
_entity_poly.pdbx_strand_id
1 'polypeptide(L)'
;MTDSARAARLAPVEVASCGALSGLAVTFGVASAATPVFHTLFQVATAIPLAMIALRMRRRAWTGAFAATLLMSLAVGGVAAVGRVFQSCVVGVIVGGLHRRRARAALVWLVAVGLGALWGAGTGVAFWVLEDLRRLALEALQKSLDGFLRLLAHVPGAQGPASALQALNQWFVDYWWLWLPFTRLVGVVALLVVAKWLLGRVLDRIDLDRGWDPLAPALQGRRDEAGAAPLPLSLADAEFTYPGAGSPSLTGVTLALEEASLTGIVGPNGSGKSTLALLLAGAEPTGGSRHGGGGLGRRGGIALVGQRSELQMLGETVAEDVLWGMDAHEREQVDLAGVLGLVGLGGLESASPHHLSGGQLQRLSLAGALARSPRLLISDESTAMIDREGRAQLMGVLASLPSRGIAVVHVTHDAGEVAGAERVIRVEGGRIVYDGPPSGCPTTSARGAEAVPQERPPAARSASGATAEEPSETGAAPSGDGPAAPLGTGGIPQEDPGAAPPAVPAGAGPSSAPGRAHAPASSAAAVPALSAAAESLWADGVAHSYDVATPWENTVLRDVSLIVEAGEGVLITGDNGSGKTTLSRILTGLMAPTWGKCTLGGRPMTSRVGDVALSMQFARLQLQRPTVRLDILSAAGMGPVIGTRQGRHSAEADRVVDEAMASVGLDPALQSRSIDELSGGQMRRVALAGLLASRPRVLILDEPMAGLDQASRDLLIAVLEERRRAGLSVLVISHDLEGMDSLCQAHHHLSEGVLS
;
A
#
# COMPACT_ATOMS: atom_id res chain seq x y z
N MET A 1 -6.89 -34.81 -5.19
CA MET A 1 -5.63 -34.56 -4.45
C MET A 1 -6.00 -34.35 -3.01
N THR A 2 -5.48 -35.19 -2.11
CA THR A 2 -5.86 -35.24 -0.69
C THR A 2 -5.46 -33.96 0.06
N ASP A 3 -6.21 -33.57 1.09
CA ASP A 3 -5.97 -32.41 1.96
C ASP A 3 -4.53 -32.30 2.51
N SER A 4 -3.84 -33.45 2.66
CA SER A 4 -2.43 -33.49 3.04
C SER A 4 -1.49 -32.88 2.00
N ALA A 5 -1.83 -32.85 0.72
CA ALA A 5 -1.04 -32.24 -0.34
C ALA A 5 -1.23 -30.70 -0.41
N ARG A 6 -2.41 -30.19 0.00
CA ARG A 6 -2.67 -28.74 0.14
C ARG A 6 -1.92 -28.13 1.34
N ALA A 7 -1.86 -28.86 2.46
CA ALA A 7 -1.08 -28.45 3.63
C ALA A 7 0.44 -28.43 3.38
N ALA A 8 0.89 -29.01 2.26
CA ALA A 8 2.31 -29.11 1.90
C ALA A 8 2.86 -27.90 1.10
N ARG A 9 2.00 -27.09 0.48
CA ARG A 9 2.43 -25.92 -0.32
C ARG A 9 2.63 -24.71 0.57
N LEU A 10 3.70 -23.95 0.29
CA LEU A 10 3.97 -22.66 0.92
C LEU A 10 3.00 -21.62 0.37
N ALA A 11 2.50 -20.71 1.22
CA ALA A 11 1.71 -19.58 0.77
C ALA A 11 2.59 -18.63 -0.07
N PRO A 12 2.07 -17.97 -1.11
CA PRO A 12 2.85 -17.03 -1.93
C PRO A 12 3.55 -15.94 -1.10
N VAL A 13 2.90 -15.43 -0.06
CA VAL A 13 3.47 -14.45 0.88
C VAL A 13 4.63 -15.04 1.69
N GLU A 14 4.56 -16.31 2.09
CA GLU A 14 5.67 -16.99 2.75
C GLU A 14 6.88 -17.11 1.82
N VAL A 15 6.63 -17.45 0.54
CA VAL A 15 7.70 -17.56 -0.47
C VAL A 15 8.35 -16.22 -0.74
N ALA A 16 7.55 -15.16 -0.94
CA ALA A 16 8.06 -13.80 -1.18
C ALA A 16 8.87 -13.27 0.01
N SER A 17 8.35 -13.44 1.24
CA SER A 17 9.05 -13.03 2.46
C SER A 17 10.33 -13.81 2.69
N CYS A 18 10.32 -15.13 2.46
CA CYS A 18 11.53 -15.96 2.51
C CYS A 18 12.55 -15.52 1.46
N GLY A 19 12.10 -15.22 0.23
CA GLY A 19 12.96 -14.76 -0.85
C GLY A 19 13.66 -13.44 -0.52
N ALA A 20 12.91 -12.43 -0.07
CA ALA A 20 13.45 -11.13 0.30
C ALA A 20 14.47 -11.22 1.46
N LEU A 21 14.11 -11.92 2.53
CA LEU A 21 14.99 -12.08 3.69
C LEU A 21 16.21 -12.95 3.37
N SER A 22 16.07 -13.97 2.53
CA SER A 22 17.21 -14.78 2.04
C SER A 22 18.14 -13.96 1.16
N GLY A 23 17.63 -13.12 0.25
CA GLY A 23 18.41 -12.21 -0.57
C GLY A 23 19.25 -11.26 0.28
N LEU A 24 18.64 -10.65 1.31
CA LEU A 24 19.34 -9.79 2.25
C LEU A 24 20.45 -10.55 3.02
N ALA A 25 20.17 -11.78 3.45
CA ALA A 25 21.15 -12.63 4.13
C ALA A 25 22.32 -12.99 3.21
N VAL A 26 22.08 -13.30 1.93
CA VAL A 26 23.13 -13.55 0.94
C VAL A 26 24.00 -12.32 0.76
N THR A 27 23.40 -11.15 0.60
CA THR A 27 24.15 -9.88 0.41
C THR A 27 25.11 -9.62 1.59
N PHE A 28 24.62 -9.70 2.83
CA PHE A 28 25.46 -9.52 4.00
C PHE A 28 26.49 -10.65 4.17
N GLY A 29 26.15 -11.88 3.81
CA GLY A 29 27.05 -13.03 3.85
C GLY A 29 28.22 -12.89 2.89
N VAL A 30 27.96 -12.45 1.66
CA VAL A 30 29.00 -12.17 0.65
C VAL A 30 29.84 -10.97 1.07
N ALA A 31 29.23 -9.89 1.58
CA ALA A 31 29.95 -8.75 2.11
C ALA A 31 30.86 -9.13 3.27
N SER A 32 30.42 -10.04 4.17
CA SER A 32 31.25 -10.62 5.23
C SER A 32 32.45 -11.40 4.68
N ALA A 33 32.33 -12.04 3.52
CA ALA A 33 33.40 -12.75 2.89
C ALA A 33 34.43 -11.81 2.22
N ALA A 34 33.95 -10.71 1.65
CA ALA A 34 34.73 -9.73 0.91
C ALA A 34 35.51 -8.74 1.81
N THR A 35 35.03 -8.50 3.05
CA THR A 35 35.55 -7.43 3.94
C THR A 35 36.17 -8.03 5.22
N PRO A 36 37.49 -8.25 5.30
CA PRO A 36 38.09 -8.84 6.48
C PRO A 36 37.91 -8.04 7.78
N VAL A 37 37.97 -6.71 7.70
CA VAL A 37 37.86 -5.82 8.86
C VAL A 37 36.44 -5.80 9.46
N PHE A 38 35.40 -5.82 8.61
CA PHE A 38 33.99 -5.72 9.02
C PHE A 38 33.25 -7.07 9.02
N HIS A 39 34.00 -8.18 8.86
CA HIS A 39 33.38 -9.50 8.69
C HIS A 39 32.41 -9.88 9.83
N THR A 40 32.77 -9.58 11.10
CA THR A 40 31.94 -9.90 12.26
C THR A 40 30.63 -9.10 12.26
N LEU A 41 30.69 -7.82 11.89
CA LEU A 41 29.52 -6.96 11.78
C LEU A 41 28.54 -7.49 10.73
N PHE A 42 29.03 -7.79 9.53
CA PHE A 42 28.21 -8.36 8.45
C PHE A 42 27.71 -9.77 8.79
N GLN A 43 28.48 -10.55 9.55
CA GLN A 43 28.05 -11.87 9.99
C GLN A 43 26.89 -11.79 11.00
N VAL A 44 26.92 -10.84 11.92
CA VAL A 44 25.78 -10.53 12.82
C VAL A 44 24.59 -10.03 11.99
N ALA A 45 24.80 -9.12 11.03
CA ALA A 45 23.75 -8.61 10.15
C ALA A 45 23.11 -9.74 9.32
N THR A 46 23.88 -10.73 8.87
CA THR A 46 23.36 -11.93 8.18
C THR A 46 22.44 -12.77 9.08
N ALA A 47 22.74 -12.85 10.38
CA ALA A 47 21.95 -13.66 11.32
C ALA A 47 20.54 -13.06 11.58
N ILE A 48 20.35 -11.76 11.42
CA ILE A 48 19.06 -11.08 11.69
C ILE A 48 17.94 -11.57 10.76
N PRO A 49 18.03 -11.45 9.41
CA PRO A 49 16.98 -11.92 8.52
C PRO A 49 16.75 -13.44 8.64
N LEU A 50 17.79 -14.22 8.90
CA LEU A 50 17.69 -15.66 9.09
C LEU A 50 16.94 -16.01 10.40
N ALA A 51 17.16 -15.25 11.47
CA ALA A 51 16.38 -15.40 12.69
C ALA A 51 14.92 -15.00 12.51
N MET A 52 14.64 -13.96 11.73
CA MET A 52 13.27 -13.56 11.39
C MET A 52 12.54 -14.65 10.60
N ILE A 53 13.21 -15.29 9.62
CA ILE A 53 12.66 -16.44 8.90
C ILE A 53 12.33 -17.57 9.89
N ALA A 54 13.28 -17.91 10.77
CA ALA A 54 13.10 -18.99 11.74
C ALA A 54 12.00 -18.73 12.78
N LEU A 55 11.73 -17.45 13.09
CA LEU A 55 10.68 -17.05 14.04
C LEU A 55 9.29 -17.04 13.40
N ARG A 56 9.16 -16.54 12.17
CA ARG A 56 7.88 -16.26 11.50
C ARG A 56 7.36 -17.41 10.66
N MET A 57 8.28 -18.21 10.07
CA MET A 57 7.91 -19.19 9.05
C MET A 57 7.76 -20.60 9.64
N ARG A 58 6.96 -21.43 8.95
CA ARG A 58 6.81 -22.86 9.27
C ARG A 58 8.14 -23.58 9.03
N ARG A 59 8.38 -24.70 9.74
CA ARG A 59 9.63 -25.45 9.63
C ARG A 59 10.04 -25.77 8.20
N ARG A 60 9.10 -26.13 7.32
CA ARG A 60 9.36 -26.40 5.90
C ARG A 60 9.79 -25.17 5.11
N ALA A 61 9.18 -24.02 5.39
CA ALA A 61 9.50 -22.76 4.72
C ALA A 61 10.92 -22.30 5.07
N TRP A 62 11.29 -22.30 6.36
CA TRP A 62 12.63 -21.86 6.76
C TRP A 62 13.74 -22.85 6.35
N THR A 63 13.48 -24.18 6.32
CA THR A 63 14.49 -25.12 5.80
C THR A 63 14.74 -24.91 4.32
N GLY A 64 13.69 -24.71 3.51
CA GLY A 64 13.80 -24.36 2.09
C GLY A 64 14.54 -23.03 1.87
N ALA A 65 14.19 -22.00 2.64
CA ALA A 65 14.84 -20.70 2.58
C ALA A 65 16.34 -20.78 2.92
N PHE A 66 16.71 -21.54 3.94
CA PHE A 66 18.12 -21.75 4.29
C PHE A 66 18.91 -22.50 3.24
N ALA A 67 18.32 -23.55 2.66
CA ALA A 67 18.94 -24.25 1.54
C ALA A 67 19.16 -23.32 0.34
N ALA A 68 18.15 -22.54 -0.03
CA ALA A 68 18.25 -21.54 -1.10
C ALA A 68 19.31 -20.47 -0.78
N THR A 69 19.36 -19.96 0.46
CA THR A 69 20.36 -18.99 0.90
C THR A 69 21.80 -19.54 0.77
N LEU A 70 22.02 -20.80 1.14
CA LEU A 70 23.33 -21.45 1.02
C LEU A 70 23.72 -21.65 -0.46
N LEU A 71 22.79 -22.11 -1.31
CA LEU A 71 23.04 -22.28 -2.74
C LEU A 71 23.34 -20.95 -3.44
N MET A 72 22.57 -19.91 -3.13
CA MET A 72 22.82 -18.57 -3.66
C MET A 72 24.16 -18.01 -3.18
N SER A 73 24.51 -18.24 -1.91
CA SER A 73 25.80 -17.81 -1.36
C SER A 73 26.97 -18.53 -2.03
N LEU A 74 26.81 -19.80 -2.43
CA LEU A 74 27.77 -20.54 -3.20
C LEU A 74 27.98 -19.95 -4.61
N ALA A 75 26.86 -19.63 -5.26
CA ALA A 75 26.87 -19.09 -6.62
C ALA A 75 27.52 -17.70 -6.70
N VAL A 76 27.27 -16.84 -5.70
CA VAL A 76 27.70 -15.42 -5.71
C VAL A 76 29.07 -15.24 -5.01
N GLY A 77 29.30 -15.90 -3.89
CA GLY A 77 30.45 -15.66 -3.01
C GLY A 77 31.40 -16.86 -2.83
N GLY A 78 31.10 -17.97 -3.51
CA GLY A 78 31.91 -19.18 -3.43
C GLY A 78 31.87 -19.87 -2.06
N VAL A 79 32.76 -20.86 -1.89
CA VAL A 79 32.81 -21.72 -0.68
C VAL A 79 33.05 -20.93 0.62
N ALA A 80 33.81 -19.85 0.56
CA ALA A 80 34.09 -19.01 1.73
C ALA A 80 32.85 -18.31 2.26
N ALA A 81 31.96 -17.87 1.38
CA ALA A 81 30.68 -17.24 1.77
C ALA A 81 29.71 -18.27 2.36
N VAL A 82 29.65 -19.47 1.79
CA VAL A 82 28.80 -20.57 2.28
C VAL A 82 29.08 -20.91 3.74
N GLY A 83 30.36 -21.06 4.11
CA GLY A 83 30.74 -21.40 5.49
C GLY A 83 30.29 -20.34 6.50
N ARG A 84 30.38 -19.05 6.14
CA ARG A 84 29.96 -17.93 6.99
C ARG A 84 28.44 -17.83 7.09
N VAL A 85 27.76 -17.97 5.96
CA VAL A 85 26.28 -17.96 5.92
C VAL A 85 25.73 -19.16 6.68
N PHE A 86 26.31 -20.34 6.56
CA PHE A 86 25.90 -21.51 7.32
C PHE A 86 26.04 -21.28 8.84
N GLN A 87 27.15 -20.71 9.28
CA GLN A 87 27.32 -20.34 10.69
C GLN A 87 26.26 -19.35 11.16
N SER A 88 25.96 -18.32 10.33
CA SER A 88 24.90 -17.34 10.62
C SER A 88 23.50 -17.95 10.61
N CYS A 89 23.22 -18.93 9.76
CA CYS A 89 21.97 -19.71 9.79
C CYS A 89 21.77 -20.41 11.13
N VAL A 90 22.81 -21.12 11.59
CA VAL A 90 22.75 -21.85 12.87
C VAL A 90 22.54 -20.87 14.04
N VAL A 91 23.30 -19.79 14.08
CA VAL A 91 23.16 -18.74 15.10
C VAL A 91 21.78 -18.09 15.04
N GLY A 92 21.27 -17.74 13.85
CA GLY A 92 19.96 -17.12 13.67
C GLY A 92 18.83 -17.99 14.19
N VAL A 93 18.82 -19.29 13.86
CA VAL A 93 17.81 -20.25 14.39
C VAL A 93 17.86 -20.35 15.90
N ILE A 94 19.06 -20.46 16.45
CA ILE A 94 19.25 -20.61 17.92
C ILE A 94 18.81 -19.33 18.63
N VAL A 95 19.24 -18.16 18.17
CA VAL A 95 18.88 -16.87 18.76
C VAL A 95 17.37 -16.64 18.66
N GLY A 96 16.74 -16.93 17.50
CA GLY A 96 15.31 -16.88 17.31
C GLY A 96 14.56 -17.79 18.29
N GLY A 97 15.00 -19.05 18.43
CA GLY A 97 14.41 -20.00 19.38
C GLY A 97 14.54 -19.58 20.85
N LEU A 98 15.70 -19.04 21.23
CA LEU A 98 15.94 -18.51 22.57
C LEU A 98 15.11 -17.25 22.87
N HIS A 99 14.88 -16.41 21.84
CA HIS A 99 14.02 -15.23 21.97
C HIS A 99 12.56 -15.62 22.16
N ARG A 100 12.01 -16.51 21.34
CA ARG A 100 10.64 -17.03 21.46
C ARG A 100 10.35 -17.63 22.85
N ARG A 101 11.33 -18.34 23.42
CA ARG A 101 11.19 -18.97 24.74
C ARG A 101 11.44 -18.02 25.91
N ARG A 102 11.70 -16.73 25.66
CA ARG A 102 12.10 -15.74 26.67
C ARG A 102 13.20 -16.32 27.60
N ALA A 103 14.19 -16.99 27.00
CA ALA A 103 15.20 -17.76 27.68
C ALA A 103 15.99 -16.91 28.70
N ARG A 104 16.20 -17.46 29.93
CA ARG A 104 17.03 -16.83 30.96
C ARG A 104 18.47 -16.70 30.48
N ALA A 105 19.19 -15.69 30.97
CA ALA A 105 20.58 -15.43 30.60
C ALA A 105 21.50 -16.68 30.76
N ALA A 106 21.32 -17.45 31.83
CA ALA A 106 22.06 -18.67 32.06
C ALA A 106 21.92 -19.71 30.96
N LEU A 107 20.71 -19.88 30.39
CA LEU A 107 20.48 -20.79 29.25
C LEU A 107 21.15 -20.27 27.98
N VAL A 108 21.14 -18.94 27.74
CA VAL A 108 21.82 -18.31 26.60
C VAL A 108 23.32 -18.60 26.67
N TRP A 109 23.96 -18.41 27.83
CA TRP A 109 25.37 -18.71 28.04
C TRP A 109 25.68 -20.18 27.85
N LEU A 110 24.88 -21.07 28.40
CA LEU A 110 25.07 -22.53 28.29
C LEU A 110 25.01 -22.97 26.82
N VAL A 111 24.04 -22.49 26.06
CA VAL A 111 23.91 -22.80 24.63
C VAL A 111 25.06 -22.17 23.83
N ALA A 112 25.49 -20.95 24.15
CA ALA A 112 26.58 -20.28 23.47
C ALA A 112 27.91 -21.02 23.66
N VAL A 113 28.22 -21.39 24.90
CA VAL A 113 29.45 -22.13 25.22
C VAL A 113 29.41 -23.55 24.62
N GLY A 114 28.26 -24.24 24.71
CA GLY A 114 28.11 -25.58 24.12
C GLY A 114 28.28 -25.58 22.61
N LEU A 115 27.64 -24.62 21.91
CA LEU A 115 27.79 -24.47 20.47
C LEU A 115 29.23 -24.06 20.09
N GLY A 116 29.80 -23.12 20.85
CA GLY A 116 31.17 -22.68 20.65
C GLY A 116 32.18 -23.82 20.81
N ALA A 117 32.02 -24.67 21.84
CA ALA A 117 32.85 -25.85 22.08
C ALA A 117 32.71 -26.87 20.93
N LEU A 118 31.47 -27.14 20.49
CA LEU A 118 31.22 -28.04 19.37
C LEU A 118 31.89 -27.54 18.07
N TRP A 119 31.77 -26.23 17.79
CA TRP A 119 32.34 -25.59 16.59
C TRP A 119 33.89 -25.58 16.66
N GLY A 120 34.43 -25.25 17.84
CA GLY A 120 35.85 -25.28 18.11
C GLY A 120 36.45 -26.68 17.94
N ALA A 121 35.85 -27.69 18.58
CA ALA A 121 36.25 -29.09 18.46
C ALA A 121 36.16 -29.58 17.00
N GLY A 122 35.07 -29.28 16.29
CA GLY A 122 34.88 -29.61 14.87
C GLY A 122 35.98 -29.02 13.99
N THR A 123 36.33 -27.74 14.25
CA THR A 123 37.42 -27.06 13.53
C THR A 123 38.76 -27.72 13.86
N GLY A 124 39.00 -28.06 15.13
CA GLY A 124 40.23 -28.78 15.53
C GLY A 124 40.38 -30.14 14.86
N VAL A 125 39.31 -30.95 14.86
CA VAL A 125 39.26 -32.24 14.18
C VAL A 125 39.48 -32.09 12.66
N ALA A 126 38.82 -31.12 12.02
CA ALA A 126 38.99 -30.86 10.60
C ALA A 126 40.46 -30.54 10.25
N PHE A 127 41.11 -29.69 11.04
CA PHE A 127 42.53 -29.36 10.85
C PHE A 127 43.49 -30.52 11.20
N TRP A 128 43.03 -31.41 12.09
CA TRP A 128 43.78 -32.63 12.38
C TRP A 128 43.72 -33.63 11.21
N VAL A 129 42.56 -33.81 10.60
CA VAL A 129 42.34 -34.73 9.46
C VAL A 129 42.90 -34.17 8.15
N LEU A 130 42.70 -32.85 7.91
CA LEU A 130 43.12 -32.18 6.68
C LEU A 130 44.52 -31.56 6.86
N GLU A 131 45.56 -32.41 6.87
CA GLU A 131 46.92 -31.97 7.13
C GLU A 131 47.46 -30.93 6.16
N ASP A 132 47.18 -31.10 4.87
CA ASP A 132 47.60 -30.16 3.84
C ASP A 132 46.95 -28.78 4.00
N LEU A 133 45.66 -28.74 4.33
CA LEU A 133 44.95 -27.49 4.63
C LEU A 133 45.51 -26.79 5.86
N ARG A 134 45.85 -27.58 6.90
CA ARG A 134 46.51 -27.08 8.10
C ARG A 134 47.85 -26.44 7.79
N ARG A 135 48.73 -27.15 7.06
CA ARG A 135 50.06 -26.64 6.67
C ARG A 135 49.93 -25.32 5.88
N LEU A 136 49.04 -25.28 4.88
CA LEU A 136 48.77 -24.09 4.08
C LEU A 136 48.28 -22.90 4.92
N ALA A 137 47.34 -23.13 5.85
CA ALA A 137 46.81 -22.12 6.71
C ALA A 137 47.82 -21.56 7.71
N LEU A 138 48.63 -22.42 8.32
CA LEU A 138 49.69 -22.01 9.26
C LEU A 138 50.85 -21.28 8.52
N GLU A 139 51.26 -21.74 7.32
CA GLU A 139 52.21 -21.00 6.48
C GLU A 139 51.73 -19.63 6.05
N ALA A 140 50.43 -19.51 5.69
CA ALA A 140 49.85 -18.23 5.34
C ALA A 140 49.82 -17.25 6.54
N LEU A 141 49.56 -17.76 7.74
CA LEU A 141 49.62 -16.99 8.96
C LEU A 141 51.04 -16.52 9.26
N GLN A 142 52.03 -17.44 9.18
CA GLN A 142 53.43 -17.10 9.39
C GLN A 142 53.88 -16.01 8.40
N LYS A 143 53.63 -16.20 7.08
CA LYS A 143 54.00 -15.20 6.05
C LYS A 143 53.36 -13.83 6.29
N SER A 144 52.10 -13.80 6.74
CA SER A 144 51.39 -12.57 7.06
C SER A 144 52.02 -11.84 8.26
N LEU A 145 52.38 -12.60 9.32
CA LEU A 145 53.00 -12.04 10.51
C LEU A 145 54.42 -11.60 10.25
N ASP A 146 55.19 -12.40 9.49
CA ASP A 146 56.55 -12.03 9.07
C ASP A 146 56.58 -10.73 8.26
N GLY A 147 55.59 -10.52 7.39
CA GLY A 147 55.40 -9.26 6.67
C GLY A 147 55.16 -8.06 7.63
N PHE A 148 54.33 -8.26 8.63
CA PHE A 148 54.04 -7.24 9.65
C PHE A 148 55.26 -6.98 10.55
N LEU A 149 55.99 -8.01 10.96
CA LEU A 149 57.22 -7.92 11.74
C LEU A 149 58.33 -7.19 10.99
N ARG A 150 58.48 -7.41 9.68
CA ARG A 150 59.43 -6.64 8.85
C ARG A 150 59.07 -5.15 8.82
N LEU A 151 57.76 -4.84 8.75
CA LEU A 151 57.28 -3.45 8.80
C LEU A 151 57.59 -2.80 10.16
N LEU A 152 57.35 -3.55 11.26
CA LEU A 152 57.60 -3.10 12.63
C LEU A 152 59.10 -2.90 12.91
N ALA A 153 59.99 -3.74 12.29
CA ALA A 153 61.45 -3.62 12.43
C ALA A 153 62.04 -2.31 11.90
N HIS A 154 61.30 -1.57 11.05
CA HIS A 154 61.69 -0.24 10.56
C HIS A 154 61.32 0.90 11.54
N VAL A 155 60.60 0.60 12.63
CA VAL A 155 60.27 1.60 13.65
C VAL A 155 61.35 1.63 14.72
N PRO A 156 62.04 2.80 14.96
CA PRO A 156 63.05 2.91 16.01
C PRO A 156 62.50 2.55 17.38
N GLY A 157 63.17 1.65 18.11
CA GLY A 157 62.74 1.20 19.45
C GLY A 157 61.81 -0.02 19.49
N ALA A 158 61.36 -0.58 18.34
CA ALA A 158 60.46 -1.70 18.29
C ALA A 158 61.14 -3.09 18.28
N GLN A 159 62.43 -3.17 18.46
CA GLN A 159 63.22 -4.43 18.38
C GLN A 159 62.84 -5.43 19.50
N GLY A 160 62.58 -4.95 20.72
CA GLY A 160 62.16 -5.80 21.83
C GLY A 160 60.74 -6.38 21.64
N PRO A 161 59.76 -5.57 21.29
CA PRO A 161 58.44 -6.07 20.91
C PRO A 161 58.44 -7.03 19.71
N ALA A 162 59.31 -6.83 18.72
CA ALA A 162 59.39 -7.70 17.54
C ALA A 162 59.84 -9.12 17.87
N SER A 163 60.83 -9.28 18.75
CA SER A 163 61.30 -10.61 19.20
C SER A 163 60.25 -11.33 20.06
N ALA A 164 59.54 -10.62 20.91
CA ALA A 164 58.43 -11.18 21.69
C ALA A 164 57.28 -11.67 20.78
N LEU A 165 56.96 -10.91 19.73
CA LEU A 165 55.96 -11.31 18.75
C LEU A 165 56.40 -12.51 17.91
N GLN A 166 57.68 -12.64 17.58
CA GLN A 166 58.21 -13.84 16.91
C GLN A 166 58.08 -15.08 17.80
N ALA A 167 58.44 -15.01 19.05
CA ALA A 167 58.28 -16.12 20.01
C ALA A 167 56.80 -16.50 20.19
N LEU A 168 55.91 -15.49 20.22
CA LEU A 168 54.44 -15.71 20.28
C LEU A 168 53.92 -16.38 19.00
N ASN A 169 54.43 -15.98 17.82
CA ASN A 169 54.07 -16.61 16.54
C ASN A 169 54.48 -18.10 16.51
N GLN A 170 55.69 -18.41 16.94
CA GLN A 170 56.14 -19.77 17.03
C GLN A 170 55.27 -20.61 17.97
N TRP A 171 54.93 -20.05 19.13
CA TRP A 171 53.99 -20.65 20.06
C TRP A 171 52.63 -20.93 19.45
N PHE A 172 52.07 -20.00 18.65
CA PHE A 172 50.80 -20.19 17.94
C PHE A 172 50.89 -21.33 16.89
N VAL A 173 51.99 -21.51 16.22
CA VAL A 173 52.15 -22.58 15.26
C VAL A 173 52.30 -23.93 15.96
N ASP A 174 53.11 -24.02 17.02
CA ASP A 174 53.34 -25.25 17.76
C ASP A 174 52.12 -25.75 18.52
N TYR A 175 51.35 -24.83 19.08
CA TYR A 175 50.14 -25.11 19.88
C TYR A 175 48.83 -24.80 19.17
N TRP A 176 48.81 -24.92 17.80
CA TRP A 176 47.62 -24.64 17.00
C TRP A 176 46.38 -25.41 17.47
N TRP A 177 46.53 -26.64 17.94
CA TRP A 177 45.49 -27.54 18.42
C TRP A 177 44.80 -27.04 19.71
N LEU A 178 45.43 -26.13 20.43
CA LEU A 178 44.85 -25.52 21.64
C LEU A 178 44.15 -24.17 21.32
N TRP A 179 44.89 -23.25 20.69
CA TRP A 179 44.37 -21.91 20.53
C TRP A 179 43.35 -21.79 19.38
N LEU A 180 43.44 -22.59 18.31
CA LEU A 180 42.50 -22.52 17.20
C LEU A 180 41.08 -22.94 17.63
N PRO A 181 40.85 -24.08 18.29
CA PRO A 181 39.52 -24.38 18.89
C PRO A 181 39.06 -23.35 19.89
N PHE A 182 39.95 -22.82 20.73
CA PHE A 182 39.62 -21.81 21.72
C PHE A 182 39.18 -20.49 21.09
N THR A 183 39.88 -19.98 20.09
CA THR A 183 39.48 -18.75 19.39
C THR A 183 38.13 -18.90 18.67
N ARG A 184 37.88 -20.11 18.10
CA ARG A 184 36.58 -20.42 17.50
C ARG A 184 35.46 -20.48 18.53
N LEU A 185 35.70 -21.07 19.69
CA LEU A 185 34.77 -21.08 20.82
C LEU A 185 34.42 -19.65 21.24
N VAL A 186 35.44 -18.82 21.51
CA VAL A 186 35.25 -17.43 21.92
C VAL A 186 34.48 -16.63 20.84
N GLY A 187 34.86 -16.82 19.56
CA GLY A 187 34.21 -16.15 18.42
C GLY A 187 32.74 -16.50 18.29
N VAL A 188 32.37 -17.78 18.42
CA VAL A 188 30.97 -18.23 18.35
C VAL A 188 30.17 -17.74 19.55
N VAL A 189 30.76 -17.77 20.75
CA VAL A 189 30.12 -17.25 21.99
C VAL A 189 29.84 -15.75 21.84
N ALA A 190 30.86 -14.99 21.41
CA ALA A 190 30.72 -13.54 21.19
C ALA A 190 29.65 -13.23 20.14
N LEU A 191 29.68 -13.94 19.01
CA LEU A 191 28.71 -13.79 17.93
C LEU A 191 27.28 -14.04 18.42
N LEU A 192 27.05 -15.14 19.15
CA LEU A 192 25.72 -15.51 19.66
C LEU A 192 25.21 -14.51 20.71
N VAL A 193 26.06 -14.06 21.64
CA VAL A 193 25.70 -13.09 22.68
C VAL A 193 25.40 -11.74 22.06
N VAL A 194 26.24 -11.24 21.14
CA VAL A 194 26.01 -9.97 20.42
C VAL A 194 24.78 -10.05 19.54
N ALA A 195 24.61 -11.15 18.81
CA ALA A 195 23.43 -11.36 17.97
C ALA A 195 22.14 -11.40 18.83
N LYS A 196 22.16 -12.09 19.97
CA LYS A 196 21.01 -12.14 20.91
C LYS A 196 20.68 -10.75 21.47
N TRP A 197 21.70 -9.95 21.84
CA TRP A 197 21.52 -8.62 22.38
C TRP A 197 20.99 -7.64 21.32
N LEU A 198 21.58 -7.64 20.12
CA LEU A 198 21.17 -6.77 19.02
C LEU A 198 19.80 -7.16 18.45
N LEU A 199 19.62 -8.47 18.19
CA LEU A 199 18.38 -9.00 17.67
C LEU A 199 17.24 -8.84 18.66
N GLY A 200 17.50 -9.00 19.99
CA GLY A 200 16.52 -8.71 21.02
C GLY A 200 16.00 -7.27 20.91
N ARG A 201 16.90 -6.27 20.80
CA ARG A 201 16.50 -4.87 20.62
C ARG A 201 15.74 -4.59 19.34
N VAL A 202 16.07 -5.28 18.26
CA VAL A 202 15.36 -5.16 16.97
C VAL A 202 14.00 -5.84 17.06
N LEU A 203 13.93 -7.06 17.60
CA LEU A 203 12.69 -7.84 17.72
C LEU A 203 11.72 -7.26 18.76
N ASP A 204 12.21 -6.66 19.85
CA ASP A 204 11.37 -5.98 20.84
C ASP A 204 10.73 -4.69 20.28
N ARG A 205 11.29 -4.13 19.19
CA ARG A 205 10.72 -2.99 18.46
C ARG A 205 9.79 -3.40 17.32
N ILE A 206 9.94 -4.62 16.83
CA ILE A 206 9.06 -5.22 15.84
C ILE A 206 8.07 -6.07 16.60
N ASP A 207 6.83 -5.60 16.70
CA ASP A 207 5.76 -6.36 17.35
C ASP A 207 5.51 -7.64 16.55
N LEU A 208 6.10 -8.74 17.03
CA LEU A 208 6.03 -10.05 16.37
C LEU A 208 4.68 -10.73 16.58
N ASP A 209 3.93 -10.29 17.59
CA ASP A 209 2.60 -10.81 17.92
C ASP A 209 1.52 -10.10 17.10
N ARG A 210 1.80 -8.89 16.60
CA ARG A 210 0.98 -8.28 15.54
C ARG A 210 1.37 -8.94 14.21
N GLY A 211 0.60 -9.94 13.82
CA GLY A 211 0.55 -10.37 12.41
C GLY A 211 0.33 -9.12 11.54
N TRP A 212 0.71 -9.16 10.28
CA TRP A 212 0.50 -8.08 9.31
C TRP A 212 -0.97 -7.65 9.22
N ASP A 213 -1.86 -8.48 9.75
CA ASP A 213 -3.28 -8.26 9.91
C ASP A 213 -3.64 -8.44 11.39
N PRO A 214 -3.96 -7.34 12.11
CA PRO A 214 -4.39 -7.41 13.50
C PRO A 214 -5.66 -8.26 13.68
N LEU A 215 -6.36 -8.55 12.60
CA LEU A 215 -7.59 -9.35 12.56
C LEU A 215 -7.34 -10.82 12.19
N ALA A 216 -6.14 -11.15 11.68
CA ALA A 216 -5.82 -12.52 11.30
C ALA A 216 -6.02 -13.54 12.42
N PRO A 217 -5.68 -13.27 13.70
CA PRO A 217 -5.99 -14.18 14.81
C PRO A 217 -7.50 -14.35 15.03
N ALA A 218 -8.26 -13.26 14.93
CA ALA A 218 -9.70 -13.27 15.11
C ALA A 218 -10.44 -14.02 13.97
N LEU A 219 -9.87 -14.02 12.77
CA LEU A 219 -10.44 -14.69 11.59
C LEU A 219 -9.92 -16.13 11.39
N GLN A 220 -8.80 -16.52 12.01
CA GLN A 220 -8.18 -17.83 11.84
C GLN A 220 -8.94 -18.97 12.54
N GLY A 221 -9.69 -18.70 13.61
CA GLY A 221 -10.35 -19.71 14.42
C GLY A 221 -11.42 -20.54 13.70
N ARG A 222 -11.98 -20.03 12.58
CA ARG A 222 -13.13 -20.66 11.88
C ARG A 222 -12.88 -21.13 10.45
N ARG A 223 -11.64 -21.18 10.03
CA ARG A 223 -11.32 -21.73 8.69
C ARG A 223 -11.68 -23.22 8.53
N ASP A 224 -11.89 -23.92 9.63
CA ASP A 224 -12.07 -25.38 9.64
C ASP A 224 -13.53 -25.84 9.79
N GLU A 225 -14.48 -24.96 10.03
CA GLU A 225 -15.91 -25.31 10.00
C GLU A 225 -16.40 -25.45 8.55
N ALA A 226 -16.04 -26.57 7.94
CA ALA A 226 -16.57 -26.98 6.66
C ALA A 226 -18.07 -27.28 6.82
N GLY A 227 -18.94 -26.41 6.28
CA GLY A 227 -20.36 -26.70 6.15
C GLY A 227 -21.32 -25.85 6.99
N ALA A 228 -20.87 -24.88 7.79
CA ALA A 228 -21.79 -23.96 8.47
C ALA A 228 -22.37 -22.96 7.46
N ALA A 229 -23.69 -22.93 7.34
CA ALA A 229 -24.39 -21.91 6.55
C ALA A 229 -24.11 -20.52 7.16
N PRO A 230 -23.86 -19.47 6.32
CA PRO A 230 -23.58 -18.12 6.84
C PRO A 230 -24.79 -17.51 7.55
N LEU A 231 -25.99 -17.96 7.22
CA LEU A 231 -27.25 -17.53 7.82
C LEU A 231 -28.03 -18.76 8.36
N PRO A 232 -28.81 -18.59 9.46
CA PRO A 232 -28.98 -17.37 10.27
C PRO A 232 -27.71 -17.03 11.05
N LEU A 233 -27.45 -15.71 11.23
CA LEU A 233 -26.34 -15.19 12.00
C LEU A 233 -26.86 -14.31 13.12
N SER A 234 -26.43 -14.55 14.35
CA SER A 234 -26.81 -13.73 15.50
C SER A 234 -25.61 -13.35 16.36
N LEU A 235 -25.66 -12.13 16.87
CA LEU A 235 -24.79 -11.62 17.91
C LEU A 235 -25.64 -11.43 19.17
N ALA A 236 -25.15 -11.88 20.31
CA ALA A 236 -25.80 -11.70 21.60
C ALA A 236 -24.84 -11.05 22.59
N ASP A 237 -25.17 -9.83 22.99
CA ASP A 237 -24.38 -9.00 23.91
C ASP A 237 -22.89 -8.91 23.50
N ALA A 238 -22.64 -8.81 22.20
CA ALA A 238 -21.30 -8.90 21.64
C ALA A 238 -20.50 -7.63 21.96
N GLU A 239 -19.26 -7.86 22.41
CA GLU A 239 -18.27 -6.84 22.69
C GLU A 239 -17.00 -7.12 21.87
N PHE A 240 -16.34 -6.06 21.38
CA PHE A 240 -15.10 -6.21 20.65
C PHE A 240 -14.08 -5.14 21.01
N THR A 241 -12.90 -5.59 21.42
CA THR A 241 -11.76 -4.73 21.73
C THR A 241 -10.58 -5.14 20.86
N TYR A 242 -10.03 -4.18 20.11
CA TYR A 242 -8.82 -4.45 19.30
C TYR A 242 -7.62 -4.77 20.21
N PRO A 243 -6.72 -5.66 19.78
CA PRO A 243 -5.51 -5.96 20.54
C PRO A 243 -4.69 -4.69 20.81
N GLY A 244 -4.44 -4.41 22.09
CA GLY A 244 -3.70 -3.21 22.52
C GLY A 244 -4.53 -1.93 22.68
N ALA A 245 -5.82 -1.94 22.38
CA ALA A 245 -6.72 -0.80 22.65
C ALA A 245 -7.12 -0.79 24.13
N GLY A 246 -7.20 0.41 24.73
CA GLY A 246 -7.59 0.59 26.13
C GLY A 246 -9.10 0.61 26.37
N SER A 247 -9.93 0.61 25.30
CA SER A 247 -11.39 0.65 25.38
C SER A 247 -12.01 -0.19 24.26
N PRO A 248 -13.20 -0.78 24.49
CA PRO A 248 -13.91 -1.55 23.48
C PRO A 248 -14.40 -0.63 22.35
N SER A 249 -14.34 -1.15 21.12
CA SER A 249 -14.90 -0.50 19.92
C SER A 249 -16.37 -0.80 19.73
N LEU A 250 -16.86 -1.92 20.28
CA LEU A 250 -18.26 -2.29 20.33
C LEU A 250 -18.60 -2.82 21.72
N THR A 251 -19.81 -2.51 22.21
CA THR A 251 -20.27 -2.92 23.55
C THR A 251 -21.74 -3.28 23.52
N GLY A 252 -22.13 -4.46 24.01
CA GLY A 252 -23.52 -4.85 24.18
C GLY A 252 -24.31 -4.94 22.87
N VAL A 253 -23.67 -5.37 21.79
CA VAL A 253 -24.31 -5.46 20.47
C VAL A 253 -25.12 -6.74 20.38
N THR A 254 -26.43 -6.62 20.21
CA THR A 254 -27.34 -7.73 19.92
C THR A 254 -28.03 -7.50 18.57
N LEU A 255 -27.86 -8.47 17.66
CA LEU A 255 -28.32 -8.37 16.28
C LEU A 255 -28.56 -9.76 15.72
N ALA A 256 -29.61 -9.94 14.89
CA ALA A 256 -29.85 -11.15 14.12
C ALA A 256 -30.02 -10.80 12.64
N LEU A 257 -29.42 -11.62 11.75
CA LEU A 257 -29.59 -11.62 10.31
C LEU A 257 -30.12 -13.01 9.91
N GLU A 258 -31.34 -13.08 9.37
CA GLU A 258 -32.03 -14.35 9.15
C GLU A 258 -32.25 -14.67 7.67
N GLU A 259 -32.56 -13.67 6.84
CA GLU A 259 -32.97 -13.83 5.44
C GLU A 259 -32.13 -13.02 4.47
N ALA A 260 -32.24 -13.35 3.17
CA ALA A 260 -31.66 -12.58 2.09
C ALA A 260 -32.39 -11.24 1.92
N SER A 261 -31.86 -10.20 2.56
CA SER A 261 -32.39 -8.83 2.54
C SER A 261 -31.24 -7.83 2.42
N LEU A 262 -31.56 -6.60 2.03
CA LEU A 262 -30.61 -5.48 2.07
C LEU A 262 -30.72 -4.77 3.43
N THR A 263 -29.68 -4.91 4.25
CA THR A 263 -29.57 -4.25 5.54
C THR A 263 -28.50 -3.16 5.46
N GLY A 264 -28.87 -1.92 5.79
CA GLY A 264 -27.94 -0.80 5.88
C GLY A 264 -27.38 -0.65 7.30
N ILE A 265 -26.06 -0.40 7.44
CA ILE A 265 -25.45 -0.01 8.71
C ILE A 265 -24.95 1.43 8.56
N VAL A 266 -25.50 2.35 9.36
CA VAL A 266 -25.16 3.76 9.29
C VAL A 266 -24.66 4.30 10.64
N GLY A 267 -23.98 5.44 10.61
CA GLY A 267 -23.48 6.13 11.81
C GLY A 267 -22.23 6.97 11.52
N PRO A 268 -21.83 7.84 12.45
CA PRO A 268 -20.65 8.68 12.28
C PRO A 268 -19.35 7.87 12.19
N ASN A 269 -18.29 8.51 11.71
CA ASN A 269 -16.99 7.88 11.65
C ASN A 269 -16.46 7.55 13.06
N GLY A 270 -15.87 6.35 13.21
CA GLY A 270 -15.40 5.86 14.51
C GLY A 270 -16.51 5.29 15.42
N SER A 271 -17.76 5.19 14.98
CA SER A 271 -18.86 4.64 15.77
C SER A 271 -18.82 3.12 15.97
N GLY A 272 -17.92 2.39 15.23
CA GLY A 272 -17.82 0.93 15.32
C GLY A 272 -18.45 0.17 14.14
N LYS A 273 -18.90 0.84 13.06
CA LYS A 273 -19.54 0.22 11.88
C LYS A 273 -18.69 -0.89 11.25
N SER A 274 -17.43 -0.56 10.90
CA SER A 274 -16.51 -1.53 10.30
C SER A 274 -16.15 -2.66 11.26
N THR A 275 -16.12 -2.39 12.56
CA THR A 275 -15.94 -3.42 13.60
C THR A 275 -17.14 -4.36 13.65
N LEU A 276 -18.36 -3.83 13.51
CA LEU A 276 -19.56 -4.64 13.39
C LEU A 276 -19.55 -5.48 12.11
N ALA A 277 -19.15 -4.91 10.96
CA ALA A 277 -18.96 -5.63 9.72
C ALA A 277 -17.98 -6.81 9.89
N LEU A 278 -16.89 -6.62 10.63
CA LEU A 278 -15.92 -7.67 10.94
C LEU A 278 -16.49 -8.78 11.81
N LEU A 279 -17.27 -8.45 12.84
CA LEU A 279 -17.97 -9.46 13.64
C LEU A 279 -18.94 -10.27 12.78
N LEU A 280 -19.68 -9.60 11.88
CA LEU A 280 -20.56 -10.28 10.94
C LEU A 280 -19.77 -11.14 9.94
N ALA A 281 -18.59 -10.70 9.50
CA ALA A 281 -17.71 -11.45 8.61
C ALA A 281 -17.07 -12.68 9.25
N GLY A 282 -17.07 -12.80 10.58
CA GLY A 282 -16.56 -13.98 11.26
C GLY A 282 -15.49 -13.73 12.31
N ALA A 283 -15.22 -12.47 12.67
CA ALA A 283 -14.35 -12.17 13.81
C ALA A 283 -15.01 -12.63 15.12
N GLU A 284 -14.21 -13.18 16.01
CA GLU A 284 -14.69 -13.60 17.33
C GLU A 284 -14.85 -12.39 18.25
N PRO A 285 -15.99 -12.23 18.92
CA PRO A 285 -16.18 -11.16 19.89
C PRO A 285 -15.27 -11.39 21.12
N THR A 286 -14.80 -10.30 21.74
CA THR A 286 -14.01 -10.35 22.98
C THR A 286 -14.88 -10.61 24.22
N GLY A 287 -16.19 -10.30 24.11
CA GLY A 287 -17.23 -10.58 25.10
C GLY A 287 -18.55 -10.88 24.41
N GLY A 288 -19.49 -11.52 25.11
CA GLY A 288 -20.73 -11.99 24.52
C GLY A 288 -20.57 -13.22 23.62
N SER A 289 -21.47 -13.41 22.68
CA SER A 289 -21.41 -14.57 21.79
C SER A 289 -21.85 -14.24 20.36
N ARG A 290 -21.33 -15.04 19.41
CA ARG A 290 -21.71 -15.04 18.00
C ARG A 290 -22.12 -16.45 17.60
N HIS A 291 -23.29 -16.59 16.96
CA HIS A 291 -23.82 -17.83 16.48
C HIS A 291 -24.10 -17.75 14.98
N GLY A 292 -23.79 -18.83 14.26
CA GLY A 292 -23.92 -18.88 12.81
C GLY A 292 -22.78 -18.17 12.09
N GLY A 293 -22.92 -17.98 10.79
CA GLY A 293 -22.01 -17.22 9.96
C GLY A 293 -20.62 -17.82 9.81
N GLY A 294 -20.47 -18.83 8.99
CA GLY A 294 -19.17 -19.40 8.63
C GLY A 294 -18.79 -19.14 7.17
N GLY A 295 -17.55 -19.52 6.82
CA GLY A 295 -17.13 -19.59 5.42
C GLY A 295 -16.72 -18.27 4.79
N LEU A 296 -16.07 -17.34 5.51
CA LEU A 296 -15.49 -16.15 4.90
C LEU A 296 -14.55 -16.52 3.75
N GLY A 297 -14.81 -15.94 2.56
CA GLY A 297 -14.06 -16.20 1.33
C GLY A 297 -14.27 -17.57 0.70
N ARG A 298 -15.19 -18.38 1.20
CA ARG A 298 -15.56 -19.68 0.61
C ARG A 298 -16.80 -19.55 -0.26
N ARG A 299 -16.93 -20.46 -1.21
CA ARG A 299 -18.13 -20.55 -2.05
C ARG A 299 -19.37 -20.84 -1.18
N GLY A 300 -20.45 -20.10 -1.41
CA GLY A 300 -21.68 -20.18 -0.61
C GLY A 300 -21.57 -19.66 0.82
N GLY A 301 -20.45 -19.05 1.19
CA GLY A 301 -20.18 -18.49 2.50
C GLY A 301 -20.41 -16.98 2.59
N ILE A 302 -19.53 -16.31 3.31
CA ILE A 302 -19.53 -14.85 3.50
C ILE A 302 -18.50 -14.22 2.56
N ALA A 303 -18.86 -13.14 1.88
CA ALA A 303 -17.94 -12.28 1.15
C ALA A 303 -17.86 -10.91 1.82
N LEU A 304 -16.66 -10.34 1.90
CA LEU A 304 -16.39 -9.01 2.42
C LEU A 304 -15.73 -8.16 1.34
N VAL A 305 -16.37 -7.07 0.96
CA VAL A 305 -15.83 -6.03 0.09
C VAL A 305 -15.48 -4.83 0.97
N GLY A 306 -14.21 -4.51 1.06
CA GLY A 306 -13.72 -3.44 1.91
C GLY A 306 -13.64 -2.10 1.19
N GLN A 307 -13.38 -1.05 1.97
CA GLN A 307 -13.27 0.34 1.52
C GLN A 307 -12.13 0.56 0.49
N ARG A 308 -11.07 -0.27 0.52
CA ARG A 308 -9.88 -0.12 -0.32
C ARG A 308 -9.78 -1.26 -1.32
N SER A 309 -10.40 -1.10 -2.47
CA SER A 309 -10.35 -2.07 -3.55
C SER A 309 -8.94 -2.27 -4.11
N GLU A 310 -8.11 -1.22 -4.15
CA GLU A 310 -6.76 -1.30 -4.71
C GLU A 310 -5.85 -2.29 -3.94
N LEU A 311 -6.09 -2.46 -2.65
CA LEU A 311 -5.32 -3.41 -1.82
C LEU A 311 -5.77 -4.87 -2.00
N GLN A 312 -6.88 -5.10 -2.70
CA GLN A 312 -7.45 -6.42 -2.93
C GLN A 312 -7.08 -7.00 -4.30
N MET A 313 -6.46 -6.18 -5.19
CA MET A 313 -6.06 -6.60 -6.53
C MET A 313 -4.81 -7.48 -6.48
N LEU A 314 -4.93 -8.70 -7.00
CA LEU A 314 -3.86 -9.71 -6.98
C LEU A 314 -3.60 -10.32 -8.37
N GLY A 315 -4.53 -10.16 -9.33
CA GLY A 315 -4.44 -10.65 -10.69
C GLY A 315 -3.70 -9.70 -11.63
N GLU A 316 -3.07 -10.22 -12.68
CA GLU A 316 -2.50 -9.41 -13.77
C GLU A 316 -3.59 -8.90 -14.71
N THR A 317 -4.70 -9.63 -14.82
CA THR A 317 -5.89 -9.28 -15.60
C THR A 317 -7.14 -9.30 -14.72
N VAL A 318 -8.20 -8.60 -15.18
CA VAL A 318 -9.52 -8.59 -14.54
C VAL A 318 -10.04 -10.03 -14.33
N ALA A 319 -9.91 -10.87 -15.35
CA ALA A 319 -10.34 -12.27 -15.27
C ALA A 319 -9.56 -13.06 -14.19
N GLU A 320 -8.25 -12.89 -14.15
CA GLU A 320 -7.40 -13.55 -13.15
C GLU A 320 -7.69 -13.06 -11.73
N ASP A 321 -7.96 -11.76 -11.56
CA ASP A 321 -8.28 -11.18 -10.27
C ASP A 321 -9.60 -11.74 -9.70
N VAL A 322 -10.65 -11.79 -10.51
CA VAL A 322 -11.94 -12.37 -10.13
C VAL A 322 -11.80 -13.85 -9.71
N LEU A 323 -10.96 -14.59 -10.42
CA LEU A 323 -10.74 -16.04 -10.19
C LEU A 323 -9.60 -16.31 -9.20
N TRP A 324 -9.01 -15.28 -8.59
CA TRP A 324 -7.87 -15.42 -7.70
C TRP A 324 -8.17 -16.30 -6.49
N GLY A 325 -7.25 -17.23 -6.21
CA GLY A 325 -7.36 -18.13 -5.05
C GLY A 325 -8.38 -19.27 -5.19
N MET A 326 -9.08 -19.37 -6.33
CA MET A 326 -9.96 -20.51 -6.65
C MET A 326 -9.16 -21.67 -7.22
N ASP A 327 -9.57 -22.90 -6.92
CA ASP A 327 -9.00 -24.08 -7.57
C ASP A 327 -9.57 -24.28 -8.99
N ALA A 328 -9.01 -25.23 -9.75
CA ALA A 328 -9.43 -25.47 -11.13
C ALA A 328 -10.93 -25.86 -11.25
N HIS A 329 -11.44 -26.64 -10.31
CA HIS A 329 -12.83 -27.06 -10.30
C HIS A 329 -13.78 -25.90 -9.95
N GLU A 330 -13.39 -25.06 -9.00
CA GLU A 330 -14.15 -23.85 -8.64
C GLU A 330 -14.20 -22.87 -9.82
N ARG A 331 -13.07 -22.68 -10.54
CA ARG A 331 -13.00 -21.80 -11.72
C ARG A 331 -13.93 -22.22 -12.85
N GLU A 332 -14.03 -23.53 -13.12
CA GLU A 332 -14.93 -24.08 -14.14
C GLU A 332 -16.42 -23.83 -13.83
N GLN A 333 -16.76 -23.59 -12.57
CA GLN A 333 -18.14 -23.36 -12.12
C GLN A 333 -18.53 -21.88 -12.08
N VAL A 334 -17.58 -20.96 -12.34
CA VAL A 334 -17.84 -19.51 -12.34
C VAL A 334 -18.29 -19.07 -13.72
N ASP A 335 -19.48 -18.52 -13.81
CA ASP A 335 -19.90 -17.74 -14.96
C ASP A 335 -19.22 -16.34 -14.93
N LEU A 336 -17.98 -16.30 -15.41
CA LEU A 336 -17.17 -15.08 -15.39
C LEU A 336 -17.83 -13.95 -16.19
N ALA A 337 -18.37 -14.27 -17.37
CA ALA A 337 -19.02 -13.27 -18.22
C ALA A 337 -20.30 -12.71 -17.57
N GLY A 338 -21.11 -13.56 -16.95
CA GLY A 338 -22.29 -13.15 -16.21
C GLY A 338 -21.96 -12.30 -15.00
N VAL A 339 -20.92 -12.66 -14.23
CA VAL A 339 -20.46 -11.88 -13.06
C VAL A 339 -19.92 -10.52 -13.50
N LEU A 340 -19.05 -10.44 -14.51
CA LEU A 340 -18.51 -9.19 -15.02
C LEU A 340 -19.61 -8.34 -15.67
N GLY A 341 -20.56 -8.94 -16.39
CA GLY A 341 -21.72 -8.25 -16.94
C GLY A 341 -22.60 -7.63 -15.86
N LEU A 342 -22.82 -8.34 -14.72
CA LEU A 342 -23.62 -7.86 -13.59
C LEU A 342 -23.03 -6.57 -12.97
N VAL A 343 -21.70 -6.48 -12.86
CA VAL A 343 -21.01 -5.32 -12.31
C VAL A 343 -20.61 -4.28 -13.38
N GLY A 344 -21.00 -4.45 -14.65
CA GLY A 344 -20.71 -3.53 -15.74
C GLY A 344 -19.21 -3.48 -16.11
N LEU A 345 -18.52 -4.61 -16.05
CA LEU A 345 -17.14 -4.80 -16.48
C LEU A 345 -17.02 -5.79 -17.65
N GLY A 346 -18.12 -6.13 -18.33
CA GLY A 346 -18.11 -7.00 -19.51
C GLY A 346 -17.24 -6.43 -20.62
N GLY A 347 -16.41 -7.27 -21.26
CA GLY A 347 -15.46 -6.87 -22.28
C GLY A 347 -14.11 -6.37 -21.77
N LEU A 348 -13.90 -6.31 -20.45
CA LEU A 348 -12.64 -5.91 -19.81
C LEU A 348 -11.85 -7.11 -19.23
N GLU A 349 -12.19 -8.32 -19.60
CA GLU A 349 -11.64 -9.57 -19.02
C GLU A 349 -10.11 -9.62 -19.10
N SER A 350 -9.53 -9.13 -20.21
CA SER A 350 -8.09 -9.10 -20.47
C SER A 350 -7.42 -7.80 -20.07
N ALA A 351 -8.17 -6.81 -19.60
CA ALA A 351 -7.59 -5.55 -19.15
C ALA A 351 -6.79 -5.73 -17.86
N SER A 352 -5.73 -4.93 -17.69
CA SER A 352 -5.00 -4.89 -16.43
C SER A 352 -5.80 -4.10 -15.39
N PRO A 353 -5.94 -4.61 -14.13
CA PRO A 353 -6.59 -3.87 -13.05
C PRO A 353 -5.99 -2.46 -12.83
N HIS A 354 -4.69 -2.28 -13.10
CA HIS A 354 -4.01 -0.99 -12.93
C HIS A 354 -4.49 0.10 -13.90
N HIS A 355 -5.18 -0.27 -14.97
CA HIS A 355 -5.73 0.69 -15.94
C HIS A 355 -7.21 1.02 -15.67
N LEU A 356 -7.81 0.42 -14.65
CA LEU A 356 -9.18 0.66 -14.27
C LEU A 356 -9.33 1.94 -13.44
N SER A 357 -10.45 2.64 -13.61
CA SER A 357 -10.83 3.74 -12.72
C SER A 357 -11.15 3.24 -11.31
N GLY A 358 -11.12 4.12 -10.30
CA GLY A 358 -11.47 3.75 -8.93
C GLY A 358 -12.83 3.08 -8.79
N GLY A 359 -13.83 3.57 -9.53
CA GLY A 359 -15.16 2.94 -9.57
C GLY A 359 -15.16 1.57 -10.25
N GLN A 360 -14.36 1.40 -11.31
CA GLN A 360 -14.19 0.09 -11.95
C GLN A 360 -13.45 -0.90 -11.03
N LEU A 361 -12.43 -0.44 -10.29
CA LEU A 361 -11.72 -1.26 -9.29
C LEU A 361 -12.65 -1.73 -8.18
N GLN A 362 -13.54 -0.86 -7.71
CA GLN A 362 -14.52 -1.23 -6.70
C GLN A 362 -15.51 -2.29 -7.22
N ARG A 363 -15.97 -2.13 -8.46
CA ARG A 363 -16.81 -3.13 -9.14
C ARG A 363 -16.08 -4.44 -9.40
N LEU A 364 -14.77 -4.40 -9.65
CA LEU A 364 -13.94 -5.59 -9.76
C LEU A 364 -13.84 -6.34 -8.42
N SER A 365 -13.63 -5.64 -7.31
CA SER A 365 -13.67 -6.26 -5.97
C SER A 365 -15.03 -6.93 -5.69
N LEU A 366 -16.12 -6.28 -6.08
CA LEU A 366 -17.46 -6.86 -5.98
C LEU A 366 -17.60 -8.10 -6.87
N ALA A 367 -17.08 -8.07 -8.10
CA ALA A 367 -17.09 -9.24 -9.00
C ALA A 367 -16.34 -10.43 -8.38
N GLY A 368 -15.14 -10.20 -7.81
CA GLY A 368 -14.38 -11.24 -7.11
C GLY A 368 -15.13 -11.84 -5.91
N ALA A 369 -15.87 -11.01 -5.19
CA ALA A 369 -16.75 -11.45 -4.12
C ALA A 369 -17.92 -12.30 -4.63
N LEU A 370 -18.62 -11.86 -5.68
CA LEU A 370 -19.80 -12.52 -6.25
C LEU A 370 -19.45 -13.82 -7.00
N ALA A 371 -18.27 -13.92 -7.58
CA ALA A 371 -17.79 -15.12 -8.26
C ALA A 371 -17.78 -16.36 -7.35
N ARG A 372 -17.73 -16.19 -6.03
CA ARG A 372 -17.82 -17.26 -5.02
C ARG A 372 -19.26 -17.61 -4.64
N SER A 373 -20.26 -16.98 -5.29
CA SER A 373 -21.69 -17.19 -5.01
C SER A 373 -21.99 -17.11 -3.50
N PRO A 374 -21.66 -16.00 -2.81
CA PRO A 374 -21.83 -15.91 -1.36
C PRO A 374 -23.31 -15.96 -1.01
N ARG A 375 -23.65 -16.38 0.22
CA ARG A 375 -24.98 -16.21 0.80
C ARG A 375 -25.13 -14.92 1.61
N LEU A 376 -24.00 -14.39 2.09
CA LEU A 376 -23.92 -13.09 2.77
C LEU A 376 -22.80 -12.26 2.15
N LEU A 377 -23.15 -11.10 1.64
CA LEU A 377 -22.22 -10.10 1.16
C LEU A 377 -22.18 -8.94 2.15
N ILE A 378 -21.01 -8.60 2.65
CA ILE A 378 -20.76 -7.44 3.49
C ILE A 378 -19.97 -6.44 2.67
N SER A 379 -20.52 -5.23 2.49
CA SER A 379 -19.91 -4.14 1.73
C SER A 379 -19.62 -2.99 2.71
N ASP A 380 -18.33 -2.76 3.01
CA ASP A 380 -17.88 -1.75 3.98
C ASP A 380 -17.36 -0.52 3.26
N GLU A 381 -18.16 0.56 3.26
CA GLU A 381 -17.89 1.86 2.63
C GLU A 381 -17.42 1.77 1.17
N SER A 382 -17.94 0.78 0.43
CA SER A 382 -17.52 0.49 -0.94
C SER A 382 -17.89 1.59 -1.96
N THR A 383 -18.70 2.56 -1.58
CA THR A 383 -19.17 3.69 -2.40
C THR A 383 -18.38 4.98 -2.20
N ALA A 384 -17.51 5.05 -1.19
CA ALA A 384 -16.87 6.29 -0.74
C ALA A 384 -15.90 6.93 -1.75
N MET A 385 -15.40 6.18 -2.72
CA MET A 385 -14.41 6.62 -3.72
C MET A 385 -14.94 6.60 -5.16
N ILE A 386 -16.26 6.51 -5.32
CA ILE A 386 -16.91 6.36 -6.62
C ILE A 386 -17.65 7.64 -6.94
N ASP A 387 -17.64 8.07 -8.20
CA ASP A 387 -18.46 9.17 -8.69
C ASP A 387 -19.95 8.87 -8.58
N ARG A 388 -20.79 9.87 -8.76
CA ARG A 388 -22.23 9.76 -8.54
C ARG A 388 -22.89 8.71 -9.43
N GLU A 389 -22.46 8.57 -10.67
CA GLU A 389 -23.01 7.60 -11.61
C GLU A 389 -22.59 6.17 -11.25
N GLY A 390 -21.29 5.94 -11.00
CA GLY A 390 -20.76 4.64 -10.56
C GLY A 390 -21.35 4.20 -9.22
N ARG A 391 -21.62 5.15 -8.30
CA ARG A 391 -22.31 4.90 -7.04
C ARG A 391 -23.73 4.40 -7.26
N ALA A 392 -24.50 5.08 -8.12
CA ALA A 392 -25.85 4.65 -8.46
C ALA A 392 -25.86 3.25 -9.10
N GLN A 393 -24.90 2.96 -9.98
CA GLN A 393 -24.75 1.64 -10.60
C GLN A 393 -24.43 0.56 -9.55
N LEU A 394 -23.46 0.82 -8.65
CA LEU A 394 -23.08 -0.13 -7.60
C LEU A 394 -24.25 -0.40 -6.65
N MET A 395 -24.96 0.64 -6.22
CA MET A 395 -26.14 0.49 -5.37
C MET A 395 -27.27 -0.28 -6.06
N GLY A 396 -27.46 -0.08 -7.37
CA GLY A 396 -28.38 -0.88 -8.18
C GLY A 396 -28.03 -2.37 -8.18
N VAL A 397 -26.74 -2.68 -8.29
CA VAL A 397 -26.25 -4.08 -8.18
C VAL A 397 -26.54 -4.62 -6.79
N LEU A 398 -26.13 -3.94 -5.71
CA LEU A 398 -26.35 -4.40 -4.33
C LEU A 398 -27.84 -4.63 -4.02
N ALA A 399 -28.71 -3.72 -4.47
CA ALA A 399 -30.16 -3.83 -4.30
C ALA A 399 -30.79 -5.02 -5.07
N SER A 400 -30.13 -5.50 -6.13
CA SER A 400 -30.59 -6.64 -6.91
C SER A 400 -30.23 -8.02 -6.30
N LEU A 401 -29.24 -8.07 -5.40
CA LEU A 401 -28.71 -9.32 -4.87
C LEU A 401 -29.66 -10.10 -3.96
N PRO A 402 -30.53 -9.47 -3.14
CA PRO A 402 -31.51 -10.21 -2.33
C PRO A 402 -32.45 -11.05 -3.16
N SER A 403 -32.89 -10.58 -4.34
CA SER A 403 -33.74 -11.36 -5.26
C SER A 403 -33.03 -12.60 -5.82
N ARG A 404 -31.70 -12.67 -5.72
CA ARG A 404 -30.86 -13.81 -6.08
C ARG A 404 -30.50 -14.71 -4.90
N GLY A 405 -31.09 -14.47 -3.72
CA GLY A 405 -30.87 -15.25 -2.50
C GLY A 405 -29.58 -14.88 -1.74
N ILE A 406 -29.01 -13.70 -2.00
CA ILE A 406 -27.82 -13.19 -1.32
C ILE A 406 -28.25 -12.11 -0.32
N ALA A 407 -28.02 -12.31 0.97
CA ALA A 407 -28.18 -11.25 1.96
C ALA A 407 -27.07 -10.21 1.78
N VAL A 408 -27.42 -8.94 1.89
CA VAL A 408 -26.46 -7.84 1.73
C VAL A 408 -26.48 -6.98 3.00
N VAL A 409 -25.28 -6.78 3.57
CA VAL A 409 -25.06 -5.79 4.62
C VAL A 409 -24.20 -4.68 4.02
N HIS A 410 -24.79 -3.49 3.86
CA HIS A 410 -24.08 -2.33 3.32
C HIS A 410 -23.79 -1.33 4.44
N VAL A 411 -22.51 -1.11 4.68
CA VAL A 411 -22.02 -0.15 5.69
C VAL A 411 -21.67 1.16 4.98
N THR A 412 -22.27 2.24 5.44
CA THR A 412 -22.05 3.58 4.88
C THR A 412 -22.21 4.66 5.95
N HIS A 413 -21.67 5.83 5.70
CA HIS A 413 -21.97 7.04 6.48
C HIS A 413 -23.05 7.89 5.81
N ASP A 414 -23.44 7.61 4.57
CA ASP A 414 -24.48 8.30 3.81
C ASP A 414 -25.83 7.61 3.99
N ALA A 415 -26.74 8.27 4.72
CA ALA A 415 -28.09 7.77 4.94
C ALA A 415 -28.91 7.64 3.64
N GLY A 416 -28.56 8.40 2.60
CA GLY A 416 -29.23 8.35 1.28
C GLY A 416 -29.02 7.00 0.58
N GLU A 417 -27.85 6.36 0.76
CA GLU A 417 -27.55 5.06 0.16
C GLU A 417 -28.40 3.90 0.70
N VAL A 418 -28.85 4.04 1.96
CA VAL A 418 -29.67 3.00 2.62
C VAL A 418 -31.16 3.32 2.62
N ALA A 419 -31.57 4.38 1.95
CA ALA A 419 -33.01 4.75 1.87
C ALA A 419 -33.87 3.66 1.20
N GLY A 420 -33.27 2.86 0.31
CA GLY A 420 -33.90 1.71 -0.35
C GLY A 420 -33.68 0.36 0.36
N ALA A 421 -33.03 0.34 1.53
CA ALA A 421 -32.84 -0.87 2.29
C ALA A 421 -34.14 -1.31 2.99
N GLU A 422 -34.27 -2.59 3.29
CA GLU A 422 -35.41 -3.14 4.05
C GLU A 422 -35.26 -2.88 5.55
N ARG A 423 -34.00 -2.77 6.02
CA ARG A 423 -33.66 -2.58 7.43
C ARG A 423 -32.44 -1.67 7.54
N VAL A 424 -32.46 -0.78 8.51
CA VAL A 424 -31.34 0.11 8.83
C VAL A 424 -30.96 -0.06 10.29
N ILE A 425 -29.68 -0.24 10.52
CA ILE A 425 -29.06 -0.32 11.84
C ILE A 425 -28.18 0.90 12.03
N ARG A 426 -28.44 1.70 13.04
CA ARG A 426 -27.61 2.85 13.39
C ARG A 426 -26.71 2.54 14.55
N VAL A 427 -25.40 2.79 14.36
CA VAL A 427 -24.35 2.56 15.36
C VAL A 427 -23.77 3.90 15.82
N GLU A 428 -23.77 4.14 17.13
CA GLU A 428 -23.14 5.30 17.75
C GLU A 428 -22.42 4.89 19.03
N GLY A 429 -21.19 5.39 19.22
CA GLY A 429 -20.38 5.12 20.40
C GLY A 429 -20.19 3.62 20.71
N GLY A 430 -20.10 2.79 19.69
CA GLY A 430 -19.93 1.35 19.83
C GLY A 430 -21.21 0.58 20.16
N ARG A 431 -22.40 1.20 20.06
CA ARG A 431 -23.69 0.57 20.38
C ARG A 431 -24.70 0.74 19.26
N ILE A 432 -25.62 -0.21 19.13
CA ILE A 432 -26.78 -0.06 18.26
C ILE A 432 -27.77 0.86 18.95
N VAL A 433 -28.07 2.01 18.33
CA VAL A 433 -29.04 3.01 18.85
C VAL A 433 -30.35 2.97 18.10
N TYR A 434 -30.38 2.36 16.92
CA TYR A 434 -31.59 2.15 16.12
C TYR A 434 -31.47 0.84 15.32
N ASP A 435 -32.57 0.14 15.20
CA ASP A 435 -32.71 -1.07 14.39
C ASP A 435 -34.15 -1.16 13.90
N GLY A 436 -34.39 -0.95 12.61
CA GLY A 436 -35.71 -0.90 12.03
C GLY A 436 -35.75 -0.41 10.59
N PRO A 437 -36.93 -0.06 10.06
CA PRO A 437 -37.09 0.42 8.69
C PRO A 437 -36.44 1.79 8.47
N PRO A 438 -35.95 2.11 7.25
CA PRO A 438 -35.28 3.39 6.95
C PRO A 438 -36.06 4.62 7.35
N SER A 439 -37.40 4.60 7.20
CA SER A 439 -38.27 5.73 7.50
C SER A 439 -38.28 6.17 8.97
N GLY A 440 -37.91 5.30 9.90
CA GLY A 440 -37.82 5.58 11.33
C GLY A 440 -36.41 5.96 11.80
N CYS A 441 -35.39 5.89 10.95
CA CYS A 441 -34.03 6.21 11.33
C CYS A 441 -33.85 7.72 11.53
N PRO A 442 -33.38 8.20 12.70
CA PRO A 442 -33.29 9.63 13.02
C PRO A 442 -32.49 10.48 12.03
N THR A 443 -31.60 9.89 11.26
CA THR A 443 -30.78 10.56 10.21
C THR A 443 -31.50 10.69 8.88
N THR A 444 -32.52 9.87 8.60
CA THR A 444 -33.22 9.85 7.31
C THR A 444 -34.34 10.94 7.23
N SER A 445 -34.80 11.46 8.38
CA SER A 445 -35.95 12.36 8.41
C SER A 445 -35.66 13.85 8.15
N ALA A 446 -34.39 14.28 8.07
CA ALA A 446 -34.07 15.70 7.99
C ALA A 446 -33.85 16.26 6.56
N ARG A 447 -33.59 15.42 5.53
CA ARG A 447 -33.33 15.91 4.17
C ARG A 447 -33.93 15.09 3.01
N GLY A 448 -34.74 14.08 3.28
CA GLY A 448 -35.42 13.28 2.24
C GLY A 448 -36.72 13.90 1.71
N ALA A 449 -37.07 15.13 2.08
CA ALA A 449 -38.36 15.76 1.69
C ALA A 449 -38.28 16.68 0.46
N GLU A 450 -37.10 16.84 -0.17
CA GLU A 450 -37.06 17.37 -1.53
C GLU A 450 -36.98 16.19 -2.51
N ALA A 451 -38.14 15.59 -2.75
CA ALA A 451 -38.35 14.66 -3.84
C ALA A 451 -38.04 15.39 -5.16
N VAL A 452 -36.91 14.98 -5.78
CA VAL A 452 -36.71 15.21 -7.21
C VAL A 452 -37.91 14.57 -7.91
N PRO A 453 -38.70 15.33 -8.71
CA PRO A 453 -39.81 14.75 -9.45
C PRO A 453 -39.27 13.62 -10.34
N GLN A 454 -39.66 12.40 -10.05
CA GLN A 454 -39.50 11.31 -11.01
C GLN A 454 -40.29 11.68 -12.25
N GLU A 455 -39.62 12.14 -13.30
CA GLU A 455 -40.18 12.13 -14.63
C GLU A 455 -40.53 10.68 -14.97
N ARG A 456 -41.79 10.36 -14.88
CA ARG A 456 -42.36 9.14 -15.43
C ARG A 456 -41.99 9.08 -16.92
N PRO A 457 -41.46 7.98 -17.42
CA PRO A 457 -41.32 7.78 -18.85
C PRO A 457 -42.71 7.99 -19.51
N PRO A 458 -42.81 8.66 -20.66
CA PRO A 458 -44.06 8.96 -21.29
C PRO A 458 -44.79 7.65 -21.62
N ALA A 459 -45.98 7.50 -21.07
CA ALA A 459 -46.88 6.43 -21.35
C ALA A 459 -47.15 6.37 -22.86
N ALA A 460 -46.88 5.24 -23.48
CA ALA A 460 -47.27 4.95 -24.86
C ALA A 460 -48.80 5.15 -25.00
N ARG A 461 -49.18 6.18 -25.71
CA ARG A 461 -50.58 6.38 -26.11
C ARG A 461 -50.93 5.32 -27.15
N SER A 462 -51.78 4.42 -26.78
CA SER A 462 -52.52 3.56 -27.69
C SER A 462 -53.39 4.41 -28.58
N ALA A 463 -53.10 4.48 -29.86
CA ALA A 463 -54.01 4.93 -30.89
C ALA A 463 -54.49 3.69 -31.66
N SER A 464 -55.73 3.36 -31.43
CA SER A 464 -56.53 2.43 -32.25
C SER A 464 -57.03 3.17 -33.48
N GLY A 465 -56.96 2.51 -34.64
CA GLY A 465 -57.93 2.79 -35.69
C GLY A 465 -57.37 3.00 -37.07
N ALA A 466 -57.69 2.04 -37.92
CA ALA A 466 -58.06 2.10 -39.33
C ALA A 466 -57.01 1.84 -40.40
N THR A 467 -57.21 0.65 -40.98
CA THR A 467 -57.37 0.26 -42.38
C THR A 467 -56.21 0.38 -43.36
N ALA A 468 -55.81 -0.82 -43.75
CA ALA A 468 -55.65 -1.36 -45.10
C ALA A 468 -54.97 -0.50 -46.19
N GLU A 469 -53.88 -1.01 -46.71
CA GLU A 469 -53.70 -1.35 -48.13
C GLU A 469 -52.27 -1.87 -48.37
N GLU A 470 -52.19 -3.13 -48.75
CA GLU A 470 -51.07 -3.63 -49.56
C GLU A 470 -51.24 -3.11 -51.00
N PRO A 471 -50.17 -2.96 -51.82
CA PRO A 471 -49.66 -4.15 -52.55
C PRO A 471 -48.13 -4.21 -52.77
N SER A 472 -47.63 -5.43 -52.71
CA SER A 472 -46.91 -6.24 -53.72
C SER A 472 -45.84 -5.51 -54.60
N GLU A 473 -44.73 -6.11 -54.63
CA GLU A 473 -44.04 -6.91 -55.63
C GLU A 473 -42.55 -6.56 -55.81
N THR A 474 -41.83 -7.64 -55.75
CA THR A 474 -40.76 -8.12 -56.66
C THR A 474 -39.40 -7.46 -56.65
N GLY A 475 -38.44 -8.35 -56.43
CA GLY A 475 -37.29 -8.42 -57.27
C GLY A 475 -36.00 -8.92 -56.67
N ALA A 476 -35.84 -10.23 -56.67
CA ALA A 476 -34.66 -10.97 -57.17
C ALA A 476 -33.29 -10.71 -56.55
N ALA A 477 -32.77 -11.78 -55.95
CA ALA A 477 -31.33 -12.07 -55.88
C ALA A 477 -30.74 -12.32 -57.28
N PRO A 478 -29.42 -12.26 -57.41
CA PRO A 478 -28.76 -13.57 -57.56
C PRO A 478 -27.42 -13.74 -56.79
N SER A 479 -27.26 -14.99 -56.43
CA SER A 479 -26.12 -15.82 -56.10
C SER A 479 -24.89 -15.61 -57.02
N GLY A 480 -23.72 -15.82 -56.44
CA GLY A 480 -22.47 -15.97 -57.17
C GLY A 480 -21.38 -16.59 -56.31
N ASP A 481 -21.14 -17.86 -56.56
CA ASP A 481 -20.20 -18.79 -55.97
C ASP A 481 -18.75 -18.36 -55.88
N GLY A 482 -18.02 -19.02 -54.94
CA GLY A 482 -16.59 -19.00 -54.70
C GLY A 482 -15.72 -19.51 -55.88
N PRO A 483 -14.45 -19.88 -55.73
CA PRO A 483 -13.88 -20.76 -54.66
C PRO A 483 -12.44 -20.41 -54.18
N ALA A 484 -12.14 -21.04 -53.09
CA ALA A 484 -10.89 -21.60 -52.47
C ALA A 484 -9.49 -21.45 -53.11
N ALA A 485 -8.53 -21.07 -52.23
CA ALA A 485 -7.20 -21.58 -51.90
C ALA A 485 -6.10 -21.73 -52.98
N PRO A 486 -4.81 -21.98 -52.67
CA PRO A 486 -4.11 -22.18 -51.40
C PRO A 486 -2.69 -21.60 -51.26
N LEU A 487 -2.14 -21.59 -50.04
CA LEU A 487 -0.76 -21.90 -49.61
C LEU A 487 0.46 -21.28 -50.33
N GLY A 488 1.26 -20.54 -49.59
CA GLY A 488 2.65 -20.24 -49.87
C GLY A 488 3.47 -20.08 -48.59
N THR A 489 4.22 -21.13 -48.26
CA THR A 489 5.30 -21.21 -47.28
C THR A 489 6.53 -20.40 -47.68
N GLY A 490 7.15 -19.69 -46.76
CA GLY A 490 8.48 -19.07 -46.97
C GLY A 490 8.92 -18.37 -45.69
N GLY A 491 9.73 -18.97 -44.90
CA GLY A 491 11.17 -18.92 -44.89
C GLY A 491 11.66 -17.81 -43.96
N ILE A 492 12.04 -18.15 -42.70
CA ILE A 492 12.77 -17.30 -41.75
C ILE A 492 14.23 -17.22 -42.18
N PRO A 493 14.89 -16.08 -42.14
CA PRO A 493 16.33 -16.00 -41.95
C PRO A 493 16.68 -15.60 -40.53
N GLN A 494 17.50 -16.43 -39.89
CA GLN A 494 18.31 -16.15 -38.72
C GLN A 494 19.34 -15.08 -39.06
N GLU A 495 19.54 -14.11 -38.21
CA GLU A 495 20.76 -13.31 -38.13
C GLU A 495 21.31 -13.25 -36.70
N ASP A 496 22.64 -13.36 -36.65
CA ASP A 496 23.57 -13.57 -35.56
C ASP A 496 23.80 -12.28 -34.73
N PRO A 497 24.19 -12.39 -33.44
CA PRO A 497 24.43 -11.23 -32.60
C PRO A 497 25.91 -10.83 -32.56
N GLY A 498 26.20 -9.58 -32.87
CA GLY A 498 27.54 -9.05 -32.62
C GLY A 498 27.84 -7.75 -33.30
N ALA A 499 27.66 -6.61 -32.61
CA ALA A 499 28.54 -5.45 -32.70
C ALA A 499 28.09 -4.32 -31.75
N ALA A 500 29.05 -3.84 -30.98
CA ALA A 500 28.91 -2.69 -30.06
C ALA A 500 28.80 -1.36 -30.82
N PRO A 501 28.13 -0.34 -30.26
CA PRO A 501 28.04 0.99 -30.87
C PRO A 501 29.28 1.86 -30.56
N PRO A 502 29.68 2.74 -31.48
CA PRO A 502 30.78 3.68 -31.25
C PRO A 502 30.31 4.99 -30.60
N ALA A 503 31.25 5.62 -29.93
CA ALA A 503 31.16 6.84 -29.15
C ALA A 503 30.80 8.11 -29.95
N VAL A 504 30.10 9.03 -29.26
CA VAL A 504 29.76 10.37 -29.69
C VAL A 504 30.92 11.33 -29.41
N PRO A 505 31.30 12.24 -30.32
CA PRO A 505 32.12 13.41 -29.97
C PRO A 505 31.27 14.66 -29.76
N ALA A 506 31.64 15.45 -28.76
CA ALA A 506 31.10 16.75 -28.45
C ALA A 506 31.64 17.85 -29.42
N GLY A 507 30.83 18.87 -29.66
CA GLY A 507 31.33 20.18 -29.99
C GLY A 507 30.57 20.99 -31.03
N ALA A 508 30.25 22.22 -30.62
CA ALA A 508 30.06 23.47 -31.38
C ALA A 508 28.61 23.91 -31.73
N GLY A 509 28.20 25.01 -31.06
CA GLY A 509 27.05 25.86 -31.42
C GLY A 509 27.43 26.91 -32.49
N PRO A 510 26.74 28.07 -32.62
CA PRO A 510 25.44 28.24 -33.21
C PRO A 510 25.47 29.11 -34.50
N SER A 511 24.45 29.07 -35.36
CA SER A 511 24.24 30.12 -36.37
C SER A 511 22.79 30.19 -36.89
N SER A 512 22.17 31.33 -36.56
CA SER A 512 21.27 32.18 -37.38
C SER A 512 20.12 31.60 -38.23
N ALA A 513 18.95 32.14 -37.94
CA ALA A 513 17.65 32.23 -38.64
C ALA A 513 17.75 32.68 -40.14
N PRO A 514 16.63 32.81 -40.91
CA PRO A 514 15.23 33.06 -40.56
C PRO A 514 14.16 32.36 -41.45
N GLY A 515 12.91 32.36 -41.01
CA GLY A 515 11.77 32.01 -41.87
C GLY A 515 10.41 32.27 -41.23
N ARG A 516 9.76 33.35 -41.65
CA ARG A 516 8.42 33.80 -41.30
C ARG A 516 7.34 32.79 -41.71
N ALA A 517 6.29 32.62 -40.85
CA ALA A 517 4.89 32.76 -41.32
C ALA A 517 3.88 32.65 -40.15
N HIS A 518 3.04 33.67 -40.06
CA HIS A 518 1.65 33.78 -39.63
C HIS A 518 1.22 33.32 -38.24
N ALA A 519 1.09 34.31 -37.34
CA ALA A 519 0.22 34.26 -36.16
C ALA A 519 -1.21 34.70 -36.54
N PRO A 520 -2.27 34.10 -36.01
CA PRO A 520 -3.55 34.75 -35.83
C PRO A 520 -3.57 35.55 -34.53
N ALA A 521 -4.18 36.69 -34.57
CA ALA A 521 -4.29 37.67 -33.53
C ALA A 521 -5.05 37.10 -32.31
N SER A 522 -4.37 37.04 -31.16
CA SER A 522 -4.97 36.82 -29.86
C SER A 522 -5.35 38.15 -29.25
N SER A 523 -6.60 38.29 -28.89
CA SER A 523 -7.18 39.34 -28.06
C SER A 523 -6.36 39.54 -26.80
N ALA A 524 -5.73 40.69 -26.66
CA ALA A 524 -5.03 41.08 -25.47
C ALA A 524 -6.02 41.31 -24.32
N ALA A 525 -6.14 40.34 -23.40
CA ALA A 525 -6.69 40.57 -22.07
C ALA A 525 -5.65 41.35 -21.25
N ALA A 526 -6.10 42.43 -20.66
CA ALA A 526 -5.28 43.36 -19.87
C ALA A 526 -4.51 42.65 -18.74
N VAL A 527 -3.20 42.92 -18.70
CA VAL A 527 -2.31 42.46 -17.60
C VAL A 527 -2.74 43.17 -16.31
N PRO A 528 -3.12 42.44 -15.24
CA PRO A 528 -3.38 43.05 -13.92
C PRO A 528 -2.09 43.59 -13.30
N ALA A 529 -2.23 44.62 -12.48
CA ALA A 529 -1.14 45.40 -11.88
C ALA A 529 -0.10 44.54 -11.15
N LEU A 530 1.16 44.84 -11.34
CA LEU A 530 2.36 44.11 -10.91
C LEU A 530 2.49 43.74 -9.42
N SER A 531 1.63 44.23 -8.51
CA SER A 531 1.74 43.92 -7.07
C SER A 531 0.94 42.67 -6.65
N ALA A 532 -0.14 42.30 -7.34
CA ALA A 532 -0.90 41.08 -7.07
C ALA A 532 -0.34 39.87 -7.85
N ALA A 533 0.31 40.10 -8.98
CA ALA A 533 0.92 39.06 -9.81
C ALA A 533 2.13 38.34 -9.16
N ALA A 534 2.69 38.91 -8.07
CA ALA A 534 3.87 38.34 -7.41
C ALA A 534 3.60 37.03 -6.64
N GLU A 535 2.35 36.65 -6.40
CA GLU A 535 1.96 35.46 -5.62
C GLU A 535 0.94 34.53 -6.30
N SER A 536 0.50 34.83 -7.51
CA SER A 536 -0.46 34.03 -8.25
C SER A 536 0.17 32.78 -8.86
N LEU A 537 -0.58 31.66 -8.82
CA LEU A 537 -0.25 30.43 -9.52
C LEU A 537 -0.89 30.49 -10.92
N TRP A 538 -0.07 30.34 -11.95
CA TRP A 538 -0.49 30.46 -13.33
C TRP A 538 -0.07 29.25 -14.15
N ALA A 539 -1.06 28.57 -14.75
CA ALA A 539 -0.90 27.59 -15.80
C ALA A 539 -1.30 28.25 -17.12
N ASP A 540 -0.46 28.21 -18.14
CA ASP A 540 -0.65 28.85 -19.43
C ASP A 540 -0.43 27.84 -20.55
N GLY A 541 -1.50 27.44 -21.24
CA GLY A 541 -1.50 26.51 -22.36
C GLY A 541 -0.92 25.14 -22.00
N VAL A 542 -1.17 24.65 -20.78
CA VAL A 542 -0.59 23.40 -20.27
C VAL A 542 -1.20 22.21 -20.97
N ALA A 543 -0.35 21.42 -21.63
CA ALA A 543 -0.71 20.11 -22.16
C ALA A 543 0.28 19.05 -21.68
N HIS A 544 -0.22 17.83 -21.49
CA HIS A 544 0.62 16.71 -21.04
C HIS A 544 0.22 15.40 -21.70
N SER A 545 1.23 14.71 -22.25
CA SER A 545 1.12 13.36 -22.79
C SER A 545 2.06 12.44 -22.04
N TYR A 546 1.58 11.24 -21.67
CA TYR A 546 2.39 10.13 -21.21
C TYR A 546 2.93 9.35 -22.42
N ASP A 547 4.07 8.70 -22.26
CA ASP A 547 4.71 7.83 -23.26
C ASP A 547 4.89 8.51 -24.62
N VAL A 548 5.33 9.78 -24.59
CA VAL A 548 5.56 10.62 -25.78
C VAL A 548 6.46 9.91 -26.78
N ALA A 549 6.10 9.99 -28.06
CA ALA A 549 6.79 9.36 -29.18
C ALA A 549 6.80 7.82 -29.17
N THR A 550 5.90 7.19 -28.45
CA THR A 550 5.65 5.75 -28.49
C THR A 550 4.29 5.42 -29.10
N PRO A 551 4.03 4.16 -29.53
CA PRO A 551 2.70 3.74 -29.97
C PRO A 551 1.61 3.83 -28.89
N TRP A 552 2.00 4.02 -27.63
CA TRP A 552 1.10 4.12 -26.46
C TRP A 552 0.98 5.55 -25.94
N GLU A 553 1.34 6.56 -26.78
CA GLU A 553 1.20 7.96 -26.39
C GLU A 553 -0.26 8.28 -26.04
N ASN A 554 -0.46 8.79 -24.83
CA ASN A 554 -1.76 9.16 -24.30
C ASN A 554 -1.76 10.60 -23.82
N THR A 555 -2.47 11.48 -24.53
CA THR A 555 -2.63 12.89 -24.16
C THR A 555 -3.74 13.04 -23.14
N VAL A 556 -3.37 13.42 -21.91
CA VAL A 556 -4.25 13.54 -20.76
C VAL A 556 -4.72 14.98 -20.53
N LEU A 557 -3.88 15.98 -20.83
CA LEU A 557 -4.24 17.39 -20.72
C LEU A 557 -4.02 18.10 -22.06
N ARG A 558 -4.95 19.02 -22.41
CA ARG A 558 -4.97 19.72 -23.69
C ARG A 558 -5.25 21.19 -23.45
N ASP A 559 -4.23 22.05 -23.63
CA ASP A 559 -4.35 23.51 -23.58
C ASP A 559 -5.05 24.06 -22.32
N VAL A 560 -4.68 23.56 -21.15
CA VAL A 560 -5.26 23.98 -19.87
C VAL A 560 -4.66 25.33 -19.45
N SER A 561 -5.51 26.34 -19.30
CA SER A 561 -5.11 27.65 -18.78
C SER A 561 -5.91 27.98 -17.52
N LEU A 562 -5.20 28.32 -16.42
CA LEU A 562 -5.77 28.56 -15.11
C LEU A 562 -4.95 29.61 -14.37
N ILE A 563 -5.61 30.51 -13.68
CA ILE A 563 -4.98 31.46 -12.76
C ILE A 563 -5.63 31.27 -11.38
N VAL A 564 -4.81 31.17 -10.34
CA VAL A 564 -5.25 31.17 -8.94
C VAL A 564 -4.57 32.37 -8.29
N GLU A 565 -5.36 33.36 -7.91
CA GLU A 565 -4.86 34.57 -7.26
C GLU A 565 -4.53 34.32 -5.77
N ALA A 566 -3.76 35.24 -5.18
CA ALA A 566 -3.40 35.14 -3.76
C ALA A 566 -4.68 35.23 -2.88
N GLY A 567 -4.87 34.22 -2.01
CA GLY A 567 -6.05 34.13 -1.12
C GLY A 567 -7.34 33.74 -1.80
N GLU A 568 -7.28 33.33 -3.08
CA GLU A 568 -8.43 32.84 -3.83
C GLU A 568 -8.72 31.37 -3.52
N GLY A 569 -10.01 31.00 -3.57
CA GLY A 569 -10.49 29.62 -3.56
C GLY A 569 -10.99 29.22 -4.94
N VAL A 570 -10.43 28.18 -5.52
CA VAL A 570 -10.80 27.65 -6.83
C VAL A 570 -11.25 26.21 -6.70
N LEU A 571 -12.38 25.88 -7.33
CA LEU A 571 -12.88 24.51 -7.43
C LEU A 571 -12.69 23.97 -8.85
N ILE A 572 -12.08 22.82 -8.99
CA ILE A 572 -12.00 22.08 -10.25
C ILE A 572 -12.81 20.80 -10.11
N THR A 573 -13.85 20.70 -10.92
CA THR A 573 -14.69 19.50 -11.03
C THR A 573 -14.31 18.71 -12.29
N GLY A 574 -14.83 17.51 -12.45
CA GLY A 574 -14.66 16.69 -13.66
C GLY A 574 -14.75 15.21 -13.36
N ASP A 575 -14.97 14.42 -14.40
CA ASP A 575 -15.14 12.97 -14.32
C ASP A 575 -13.83 12.22 -14.00
N ASN A 576 -13.95 10.96 -13.61
CA ASN A 576 -12.80 10.10 -13.42
C ASN A 576 -12.05 9.91 -14.75
N GLY A 577 -10.72 10.11 -14.72
CA GLY A 577 -9.90 10.03 -15.92
C GLY A 577 -9.77 11.34 -16.70
N SER A 578 -10.45 12.44 -16.31
CA SER A 578 -10.38 13.73 -17.01
C SER A 578 -9.01 14.45 -16.93
N GLY A 579 -8.06 13.95 -16.10
CA GLY A 579 -6.72 14.54 -15.97
C GLY A 579 -6.49 15.34 -14.70
N LYS A 580 -7.42 15.37 -13.74
CA LYS A 580 -7.34 16.15 -12.48
C LYS A 580 -6.05 15.88 -11.68
N THR A 581 -5.71 14.63 -11.48
CA THR A 581 -4.50 14.25 -10.74
C THR A 581 -3.22 14.61 -11.50
N THR A 582 -3.23 14.56 -12.85
CA THR A 582 -2.11 15.00 -13.66
C THR A 582 -1.94 16.52 -13.56
N LEU A 583 -3.04 17.26 -13.62
CA LEU A 583 -3.04 18.71 -13.45
C LEU A 583 -2.52 19.10 -12.07
N SER A 584 -2.96 18.46 -10.98
CA SER A 584 -2.45 18.76 -9.62
C SER A 584 -0.94 18.53 -9.48
N ARG A 585 -0.40 17.49 -10.10
CA ARG A 585 1.06 17.23 -10.10
C ARG A 585 1.85 18.28 -10.88
N ILE A 586 1.29 18.82 -11.96
CA ILE A 586 1.93 19.90 -12.73
C ILE A 586 1.86 21.21 -11.94
N LEU A 587 0.71 21.53 -11.35
CA LEU A 587 0.53 22.74 -10.54
C LEU A 587 1.42 22.77 -9.28
N THR A 588 1.82 21.60 -8.77
CA THR A 588 2.77 21.49 -7.64
C THR A 588 4.24 21.45 -8.05
N GLY A 589 4.53 21.38 -9.35
CA GLY A 589 5.89 21.24 -9.87
C GLY A 589 6.48 19.83 -9.73
N LEU A 590 5.70 18.86 -9.28
CA LEU A 590 6.10 17.44 -9.19
C LEU A 590 6.22 16.79 -10.59
N MET A 591 5.59 17.40 -11.58
CA MET A 591 5.62 16.96 -12.97
C MET A 591 5.76 18.19 -13.87
N ALA A 592 6.64 18.11 -14.87
CA ALA A 592 6.72 19.12 -15.89
C ALA A 592 5.64 18.89 -16.95
N PRO A 593 4.97 19.93 -17.46
CA PRO A 593 4.07 19.77 -18.60
C PRO A 593 4.87 19.43 -19.87
N THR A 594 4.25 18.71 -20.81
CA THR A 594 4.88 18.42 -22.11
C THR A 594 4.92 19.68 -22.97
N TRP A 595 3.88 20.52 -22.92
CA TRP A 595 3.79 21.84 -23.55
C TRP A 595 3.17 22.84 -22.58
N GLY A 596 3.37 24.11 -22.87
CA GLY A 596 2.93 25.21 -22.02
C GLY A 596 3.84 25.43 -20.84
N LYS A 597 3.39 26.21 -19.87
CA LYS A 597 4.17 26.55 -18.66
C LYS A 597 3.29 26.68 -17.44
N CYS A 598 3.87 26.34 -16.27
CA CYS A 598 3.25 26.57 -14.98
C CYS A 598 4.22 27.37 -14.11
N THR A 599 3.75 28.49 -13.52
CA THR A 599 4.57 29.41 -12.76
C THR A 599 3.87 29.84 -11.47
N LEU A 600 4.66 30.13 -10.41
CA LEU A 600 4.21 30.79 -9.19
C LEU A 600 4.98 32.10 -9.02
N GLY A 601 4.27 33.21 -9.02
CA GLY A 601 4.91 34.52 -8.98
C GLY A 601 5.87 34.76 -10.15
N GLY A 602 5.53 34.27 -11.35
CA GLY A 602 6.33 34.39 -12.57
C GLY A 602 7.56 33.48 -12.64
N ARG A 603 7.80 32.61 -11.64
CA ARG A 603 8.90 31.64 -11.65
C ARG A 603 8.38 30.24 -11.96
N PRO A 604 9.10 29.42 -12.74
CA PRO A 604 8.68 28.07 -13.07
C PRO A 604 8.43 27.21 -11.81
N MET A 605 7.32 26.46 -11.79
CA MET A 605 6.94 25.61 -10.65
C MET A 605 8.01 24.57 -10.29
N THR A 606 8.73 24.04 -11.27
CA THR A 606 9.82 23.09 -11.03
C THR A 606 10.95 23.65 -10.17
N SER A 607 11.08 24.98 -10.09
CA SER A 607 12.03 25.66 -9.18
C SER A 607 11.41 26.09 -7.84
N ARG A 608 10.12 25.87 -7.66
CA ARG A 608 9.31 26.32 -6.50
C ARG A 608 8.61 25.14 -5.79
N VAL A 609 9.15 23.94 -5.96
CA VAL A 609 8.65 22.74 -5.27
C VAL A 609 8.71 22.97 -3.76
N GLY A 610 7.56 22.79 -3.09
CA GLY A 610 7.39 23.05 -1.65
C GLY A 610 6.63 24.35 -1.33
N ASP A 611 6.55 25.33 -2.25
CA ASP A 611 5.72 26.52 -2.06
C ASP A 611 4.23 26.22 -2.30
N VAL A 612 3.93 25.16 -3.05
CA VAL A 612 2.59 24.61 -3.27
C VAL A 612 2.52 23.25 -2.60
N ALA A 613 1.59 23.10 -1.68
CA ALA A 613 1.33 21.84 -1.00
C ALA A 613 0.19 21.06 -1.66
N LEU A 614 0.32 19.74 -1.74
CA LEU A 614 -0.71 18.84 -2.28
C LEU A 614 -1.19 17.88 -1.20
N SER A 615 -2.48 17.92 -0.89
CA SER A 615 -3.15 16.86 -0.15
C SER A 615 -3.66 15.81 -1.12
N MET A 616 -3.11 14.61 -1.02
CA MET A 616 -3.52 13.49 -1.86
C MET A 616 -4.86 12.91 -1.41
N GLN A 617 -5.58 12.31 -2.33
CA GLN A 617 -6.84 11.59 -2.09
C GLN A 617 -6.72 10.59 -0.90
N PHE A 618 -5.60 9.89 -0.80
CA PHE A 618 -5.32 8.93 0.27
C PHE A 618 -4.34 9.52 1.30
N ALA A 619 -4.87 10.05 2.40
CA ALA A 619 -4.05 10.66 3.46
C ALA A 619 -2.97 9.71 4.01
N ARG A 620 -3.24 8.40 4.10
CA ARG A 620 -2.27 7.41 4.59
C ARG A 620 -0.99 7.35 3.77
N LEU A 621 -1.05 7.62 2.47
CA LEU A 621 0.14 7.63 1.59
C LEU A 621 1.03 8.84 1.84
N GLN A 622 0.51 9.92 2.40
CA GLN A 622 1.27 11.11 2.78
C GLN A 622 1.97 10.96 4.13
N LEU A 623 1.39 10.17 5.03
CA LEU A 623 1.90 9.99 6.39
C LEU A 623 3.06 9.00 6.39
N GLN A 624 4.28 9.50 6.58
CA GLN A 624 5.52 8.74 6.42
C GLN A 624 6.18 8.35 7.75
N ARG A 625 5.79 8.99 8.86
CA ARG A 625 6.40 8.78 10.17
C ARG A 625 5.49 7.94 11.08
N PRO A 626 6.06 7.26 12.06
CA PRO A 626 5.30 6.33 12.91
C PRO A 626 4.33 7.03 13.87
N THR A 627 4.52 8.30 14.23
CA THR A 627 3.66 9.03 15.16
C THR A 627 3.23 10.38 14.59
N VAL A 628 2.07 10.88 15.04
CA VAL A 628 1.50 12.18 14.65
C VAL A 628 2.52 13.31 14.77
N ARG A 629 3.18 13.42 15.93
CA ARG A 629 4.19 14.44 16.18
C ARG A 629 5.32 14.41 15.16
N LEU A 630 5.89 13.22 14.93
CA LEU A 630 7.03 13.08 14.01
C LEU A 630 6.63 13.37 12.56
N ASP A 631 5.41 13.07 12.19
CA ASP A 631 4.91 13.29 10.84
C ASP A 631 4.72 14.80 10.58
N ILE A 632 4.06 15.52 11.50
CA ILE A 632 3.89 16.99 11.42
C ILE A 632 5.25 17.69 11.35
N LEU A 633 6.20 17.34 12.23
CA LEU A 633 7.54 17.93 12.21
C LEU A 633 8.30 17.63 10.91
N SER A 634 8.13 16.42 10.37
CA SER A 634 8.74 16.03 9.09
C SER A 634 8.18 16.86 7.94
N ALA A 635 6.85 17.02 7.88
CA ALA A 635 6.17 17.82 6.87
C ALA A 635 6.50 19.31 6.98
N ALA A 636 6.70 19.83 8.20
CA ALA A 636 7.16 21.19 8.46
C ALA A 636 8.64 21.46 8.07
N GLY A 637 9.32 20.48 7.47
CA GLY A 637 10.73 20.63 7.06
C GLY A 637 11.75 20.52 8.19
N MET A 638 11.32 20.11 9.39
CA MET A 638 12.19 19.98 10.57
C MET A 638 12.96 18.65 10.62
N GLY A 639 13.28 18.05 9.48
CA GLY A 639 13.98 16.77 9.36
C GLY A 639 15.25 16.66 10.21
N PRO A 640 16.17 17.64 10.21
CA PRO A 640 17.37 17.62 11.07
C PRO A 640 17.05 17.63 12.57
N VAL A 641 15.98 18.33 12.97
CA VAL A 641 15.54 18.43 14.37
C VAL A 641 15.01 17.10 14.89
N ILE A 642 14.32 16.32 14.02
CA ILE A 642 13.79 15.01 14.36
C ILE A 642 14.91 13.99 14.62
N GLY A 643 16.10 14.19 14.07
CA GLY A 643 17.25 13.27 14.20
C GLY A 643 17.74 13.11 15.64
N THR A 644 17.51 14.06 16.51
CA THR A 644 17.93 14.03 17.92
C THR A 644 16.74 13.95 18.87
N ARG A 645 16.91 13.27 20.00
CA ARG A 645 15.85 13.21 21.04
C ARG A 645 15.55 14.61 21.60
N GLN A 646 16.59 15.42 21.83
CA GLN A 646 16.46 16.78 22.37
C GLN A 646 15.76 17.71 21.36
N GLY A 647 16.07 17.61 20.07
CA GLY A 647 15.42 18.41 19.04
C GLY A 647 13.93 18.10 18.89
N ARG A 648 13.54 16.81 18.97
CA ARG A 648 12.12 16.39 18.88
C ARG A 648 11.22 16.95 20.00
N HIS A 649 11.81 17.35 21.12
CA HIS A 649 11.13 17.90 22.29
C HIS A 649 11.65 19.30 22.61
N SER A 650 12.10 20.07 21.61
CA SER A 650 12.43 21.49 21.75
C SER A 650 11.15 22.33 21.84
N ALA A 651 11.23 23.47 22.48
CA ALA A 651 10.09 24.40 22.58
C ALA A 651 9.57 24.85 21.21
N GLU A 652 10.45 24.93 20.20
CA GLU A 652 10.06 25.22 18.82
C GLU A 652 9.26 24.08 18.19
N ALA A 653 9.73 22.83 18.36
CA ALA A 653 9.01 21.65 17.88
C ALA A 653 7.64 21.49 18.57
N ASP A 654 7.57 21.76 19.89
CA ASP A 654 6.31 21.75 20.64
C ASP A 654 5.34 22.79 20.06
N ARG A 655 5.77 24.01 19.86
CA ARG A 655 4.95 25.08 19.29
C ARG A 655 4.44 24.71 17.90
N VAL A 656 5.29 24.24 17.00
CA VAL A 656 4.90 23.87 15.63
C VAL A 656 3.83 22.75 15.64
N VAL A 657 4.00 21.75 16.48
CA VAL A 657 3.03 20.64 16.56
C VAL A 657 1.72 21.12 17.19
N ASP A 658 1.77 21.90 18.27
CA ASP A 658 0.57 22.41 18.94
C ASP A 658 -0.23 23.35 18.03
N GLU A 659 0.43 24.29 17.34
CA GLU A 659 -0.20 25.19 16.35
C GLU A 659 -0.82 24.40 15.20
N ALA A 660 -0.11 23.41 14.66
CA ALA A 660 -0.58 22.59 13.55
C ALA A 660 -1.81 21.75 13.95
N MET A 661 -1.76 21.09 15.10
CA MET A 661 -2.88 20.29 15.59
C MET A 661 -4.10 21.13 15.96
N ALA A 662 -3.90 22.26 16.61
CA ALA A 662 -4.96 23.20 16.93
C ALA A 662 -5.65 23.73 15.66
N SER A 663 -4.86 23.99 14.61
CA SER A 663 -5.37 24.53 13.34
C SER A 663 -6.37 23.63 12.62
N VAL A 664 -6.37 22.33 12.92
CA VAL A 664 -7.24 21.31 12.31
C VAL A 664 -8.16 20.64 13.35
N GLY A 665 -8.27 21.19 14.56
CA GLY A 665 -9.12 20.68 15.61
C GLY A 665 -8.76 19.25 16.08
N LEU A 666 -7.45 18.93 16.14
CA LEU A 666 -6.99 17.65 16.67
C LEU A 666 -6.69 17.76 18.18
N ASP A 667 -7.09 16.73 18.93
CA ASP A 667 -6.76 16.61 20.35
C ASP A 667 -5.23 16.52 20.55
N PRO A 668 -4.63 17.39 21.37
CA PRO A 668 -3.20 17.34 21.70
C PRO A 668 -2.74 15.96 22.23
N ALA A 669 -3.61 15.19 22.88
CA ALA A 669 -3.29 13.84 23.37
C ALA A 669 -2.89 12.87 22.23
N LEU A 670 -3.25 13.16 20.98
CA LEU A 670 -2.92 12.34 19.83
C LEU A 670 -1.47 12.49 19.37
N GLN A 671 -0.69 13.46 19.87
CA GLN A 671 0.69 13.72 19.43
C GLN A 671 1.60 12.49 19.46
N SER A 672 1.50 11.68 20.51
CA SER A 672 2.32 10.49 20.69
C SER A 672 1.74 9.23 20.07
N ARG A 673 0.50 9.31 19.55
CA ARG A 673 -0.21 8.15 19.00
C ARG A 673 0.41 7.71 17.68
N SER A 674 0.39 6.39 17.44
CA SER A 674 0.78 5.82 16.14
C SER A 674 -0.20 6.26 15.05
N ILE A 675 0.33 6.54 13.85
CA ILE A 675 -0.50 6.85 12.68
C ILE A 675 -1.49 5.71 12.38
N ASP A 676 -1.06 4.47 12.58
CA ASP A 676 -1.89 3.28 12.29
C ASP A 676 -3.06 3.08 13.28
N GLU A 677 -3.07 3.81 14.40
CA GLU A 677 -4.14 3.80 15.39
C GLU A 677 -5.19 4.90 15.18
N LEU A 678 -5.01 5.75 14.15
CA LEU A 678 -5.90 6.87 13.86
C LEU A 678 -7.08 6.43 12.99
N SER A 679 -8.24 7.05 13.21
CA SER A 679 -9.36 6.95 12.26
C SER A 679 -9.00 7.62 10.92
N GLY A 680 -9.72 7.28 9.83
CA GLY A 680 -9.51 7.89 8.52
C GLY A 680 -9.62 9.43 8.54
N GLY A 681 -10.60 9.97 9.28
CA GLY A 681 -10.75 11.41 9.46
C GLY A 681 -9.63 12.05 10.28
N GLN A 682 -9.12 11.36 11.31
CA GLN A 682 -7.96 11.81 12.08
C GLN A 682 -6.69 11.79 11.22
N MET A 683 -6.46 10.73 10.44
CA MET A 683 -5.31 10.65 9.52
C MET A 683 -5.32 11.80 8.52
N ARG A 684 -6.49 12.14 7.94
CA ARG A 684 -6.63 13.24 7.00
C ARG A 684 -6.34 14.58 7.64
N ARG A 685 -6.82 14.82 8.85
CA ARG A 685 -6.51 16.04 9.61
C ARG A 685 -5.03 16.12 10.01
N VAL A 686 -4.38 15.01 10.34
CA VAL A 686 -2.93 14.98 10.59
C VAL A 686 -2.15 15.32 9.33
N ALA A 687 -2.51 14.74 8.18
CA ALA A 687 -1.89 15.09 6.90
C ALA A 687 -2.03 16.57 6.57
N LEU A 688 -3.23 17.13 6.74
CA LEU A 688 -3.50 18.56 6.54
C LEU A 688 -2.71 19.42 7.54
N ALA A 689 -2.64 19.04 8.82
CA ALA A 689 -1.85 19.74 9.83
C ALA A 689 -0.37 19.82 9.41
N GLY A 690 0.18 18.71 8.92
CA GLY A 690 1.56 18.68 8.41
C GLY A 690 1.77 19.61 7.20
N LEU A 691 0.82 19.62 6.24
CA LEU A 691 0.88 20.51 5.09
C LEU A 691 0.78 21.99 5.50
N LEU A 692 -0.13 22.33 6.41
CA LEU A 692 -0.27 23.71 6.91
C LEU A 692 0.95 24.14 7.73
N ALA A 693 1.60 23.24 8.46
CA ALA A 693 2.83 23.51 9.20
C ALA A 693 4.00 23.90 8.28
N SER A 694 4.02 23.44 7.02
CA SER A 694 5.01 23.88 6.03
C SER A 694 4.79 25.31 5.51
N ARG A 695 3.67 25.94 5.86
CA ARG A 695 3.26 27.31 5.46
C ARG A 695 3.29 27.51 3.94
N PRO A 696 2.57 26.69 3.17
CA PRO A 696 2.53 26.82 1.72
C PRO A 696 1.81 28.13 1.32
N ARG A 697 2.09 28.62 0.11
CA ARG A 697 1.37 29.75 -0.50
C ARG A 697 0.07 29.30 -1.16
N VAL A 698 0.09 28.13 -1.74
CA VAL A 698 -1.08 27.49 -2.37
C VAL A 698 -1.25 26.08 -1.80
N LEU A 699 -2.46 25.73 -1.43
CA LEU A 699 -2.83 24.38 -0.99
C LEU A 699 -3.77 23.76 -2.01
N ILE A 700 -3.32 22.67 -2.62
CA ILE A 700 -4.13 21.87 -3.53
C ILE A 700 -4.68 20.67 -2.77
N LEU A 701 -5.98 20.46 -2.83
CA LEU A 701 -6.70 19.40 -2.13
C LEU A 701 -7.36 18.48 -3.15
N ASP A 702 -6.89 17.24 -3.26
CA ASP A 702 -7.45 16.22 -4.15
C ASP A 702 -8.46 15.37 -3.38
N GLU A 703 -9.76 15.51 -3.71
CA GLU A 703 -10.90 14.84 -3.09
C GLU A 703 -10.91 14.95 -1.55
N PRO A 704 -10.85 16.16 -0.97
CA PRO A 704 -10.66 16.32 0.47
C PRO A 704 -11.85 15.84 1.31
N MET A 705 -13.06 15.77 0.75
CA MET A 705 -14.28 15.41 1.46
C MET A 705 -14.63 13.92 1.40
N ALA A 706 -13.96 13.15 0.55
CA ALA A 706 -14.26 11.75 0.35
C ALA A 706 -14.13 10.94 1.66
N GLY A 707 -15.16 10.20 2.06
CA GLY A 707 -15.17 9.37 3.26
C GLY A 707 -15.19 10.13 4.60
N LEU A 708 -15.51 11.44 4.60
CA LEU A 708 -15.75 12.22 5.81
C LEU A 708 -17.26 12.24 6.14
N ASP A 709 -17.58 12.14 7.43
CA ASP A 709 -18.93 12.43 7.91
C ASP A 709 -19.19 13.95 7.89
N GLN A 710 -20.47 14.36 7.99
CA GLN A 710 -20.87 15.75 7.86
C GLN A 710 -20.16 16.67 8.86
N ALA A 711 -20.02 16.26 10.12
CA ALA A 711 -19.33 17.06 11.13
C ALA A 711 -17.84 17.30 10.81
N SER A 712 -17.19 16.27 10.26
CA SER A 712 -15.79 16.39 9.81
C SER A 712 -15.65 17.23 8.55
N ARG A 713 -16.63 17.21 7.63
CA ARG A 713 -16.69 18.07 6.45
C ARG A 713 -16.81 19.54 6.85
N ASP A 714 -17.81 19.86 7.69
CA ASP A 714 -18.08 21.22 8.16
C ASP A 714 -16.85 21.81 8.87
N LEU A 715 -16.19 21.01 9.71
CA LEU A 715 -14.96 21.42 10.38
C LEU A 715 -13.82 21.69 9.38
N LEU A 716 -13.64 20.81 8.39
CA LEU A 716 -12.59 20.97 7.37
C LEU A 716 -12.82 22.25 6.54
N ILE A 717 -14.06 22.50 6.11
CA ILE A 717 -14.43 23.72 5.37
C ILE A 717 -14.12 24.96 6.23
N ALA A 718 -14.54 24.99 7.49
CA ALA A 718 -14.28 26.11 8.39
C ALA A 718 -12.78 26.41 8.55
N VAL A 719 -11.97 25.36 8.73
CA VAL A 719 -10.50 25.51 8.82
C VAL A 719 -9.92 26.09 7.52
N LEU A 720 -10.32 25.57 6.37
CA LEU A 720 -9.83 26.04 5.08
C LEU A 720 -10.24 27.48 4.78
N GLU A 721 -11.47 27.85 5.12
CA GLU A 721 -11.95 29.24 5.01
C GLU A 721 -11.15 30.20 5.88
N GLU A 722 -10.86 29.83 7.14
CA GLU A 722 -10.05 30.62 8.04
C GLU A 722 -8.65 30.87 7.44
N ARG A 723 -8.02 29.80 6.91
CA ARG A 723 -6.69 29.90 6.30
C ARG A 723 -6.70 30.70 5.01
N ARG A 724 -7.77 30.57 4.19
CA ARG A 724 -7.93 31.37 2.98
C ARG A 724 -8.08 32.86 3.32
N ARG A 725 -8.89 33.22 4.32
CA ARG A 725 -9.00 34.60 4.80
C ARG A 725 -7.68 35.15 5.35
N ALA A 726 -6.80 34.28 5.83
CA ALA A 726 -5.44 34.62 6.25
C ALA A 726 -4.43 34.71 5.09
N GLY A 727 -4.86 34.56 3.83
CA GLY A 727 -4.05 34.75 2.63
C GLY A 727 -3.56 33.46 1.94
N LEU A 728 -3.96 32.28 2.42
CA LEU A 728 -3.66 31.01 1.73
C LEU A 728 -4.55 30.87 0.49
N SER A 729 -3.97 30.63 -0.68
CA SER A 729 -4.76 30.26 -1.86
C SER A 729 -5.12 28.76 -1.77
N VAL A 730 -6.37 28.43 -2.06
CA VAL A 730 -6.89 27.05 -1.94
C VAL A 730 -7.44 26.59 -3.28
N LEU A 731 -6.94 25.49 -3.80
CA LEU A 731 -7.48 24.83 -4.99
C LEU A 731 -8.04 23.47 -4.59
N VAL A 732 -9.33 23.29 -4.75
CA VAL A 732 -10.02 22.04 -4.45
C VAL A 732 -10.33 21.32 -5.75
N ILE A 733 -9.96 20.04 -5.79
CA ILE A 733 -10.33 19.12 -6.87
C ILE A 733 -11.36 18.16 -6.26
N SER A 734 -12.62 18.22 -6.71
CA SER A 734 -13.67 17.37 -6.16
C SER A 734 -14.80 17.16 -7.17
N HIS A 735 -15.47 16.03 -7.03
CA HIS A 735 -16.76 15.78 -7.68
C HIS A 735 -17.95 16.12 -6.77
N ASP A 736 -17.70 16.39 -5.48
CA ASP A 736 -18.69 16.77 -4.49
C ASP A 736 -18.68 18.30 -4.31
N LEU A 737 -19.81 18.93 -4.58
CA LEU A 737 -19.97 20.40 -4.55
C LEU A 737 -20.52 20.88 -3.20
N GLU A 738 -20.97 19.98 -2.34
CA GLU A 738 -21.69 20.34 -1.11
C GLU A 738 -20.79 21.14 -0.15
N GLY A 739 -21.17 22.38 0.15
CA GLY A 739 -20.45 23.29 1.04
C GLY A 739 -19.22 23.97 0.41
N MET A 740 -18.93 23.76 -0.88
CA MET A 740 -17.76 24.39 -1.53
C MET A 740 -17.96 25.85 -1.90
N ASP A 741 -19.20 26.32 -2.05
CA ASP A 741 -19.52 27.69 -2.46
C ASP A 741 -18.95 28.76 -1.51
N SER A 742 -18.84 28.46 -0.22
CA SER A 742 -18.24 29.38 0.76
C SER A 742 -16.70 29.42 0.66
N LEU A 743 -16.08 28.33 0.26
CA LEU A 743 -14.63 28.20 0.15
C LEU A 743 -14.10 28.64 -1.20
N CYS A 744 -14.79 28.32 -2.30
CA CYS A 744 -14.33 28.53 -3.67
C CYS A 744 -15.20 29.57 -4.38
N GLN A 745 -14.57 30.59 -4.96
CA GLN A 745 -15.23 31.67 -5.72
C GLN A 745 -15.21 31.42 -7.22
N ALA A 746 -14.18 30.73 -7.71
CA ALA A 746 -14.06 30.33 -9.11
C ALA A 746 -14.32 28.84 -9.26
N HIS A 747 -15.10 28.45 -10.26
CA HIS A 747 -15.44 27.07 -10.54
C HIS A 747 -15.04 26.76 -11.98
N HIS A 748 -14.34 25.68 -12.16
CA HIS A 748 -13.90 25.14 -13.44
C HIS A 748 -14.31 23.69 -13.57
N HIS A 749 -14.53 23.27 -14.82
CA HIS A 749 -14.84 21.89 -15.15
C HIS A 749 -13.78 21.32 -16.09
N LEU A 750 -13.13 20.22 -15.68
CA LEU A 750 -12.14 19.51 -16.49
C LEU A 750 -12.79 18.30 -17.14
N SER A 751 -12.93 18.31 -18.47
CA SER A 751 -13.47 17.21 -19.24
C SER A 751 -12.54 16.88 -20.41
N GLU A 752 -12.22 15.59 -20.58
CA GLU A 752 -11.34 15.09 -21.64
C GLU A 752 -10.01 15.86 -21.79
N GLY A 753 -9.47 16.33 -20.67
CA GLY A 753 -8.22 17.07 -20.61
C GLY A 753 -8.33 18.56 -20.95
N VAL A 754 -9.54 19.10 -21.13
CA VAL A 754 -9.80 20.53 -21.41
C VAL A 754 -10.50 21.15 -20.20
N LEU A 755 -10.04 22.34 -19.78
CA LEU A 755 -10.62 23.11 -18.69
C LEU A 755 -11.60 24.15 -19.23
N SER A 756 -12.82 24.19 -18.68
CA SER A 756 -13.88 25.14 -19.05
C SER A 756 -14.40 25.90 -17.84
#